data_64f1de539526ff42fdd8b5d125338272
#
_entry.id   64f1de539526ff42fdd8b5d125338272
#
_cell.length_a   1.000
_cell.length_b   1.000
_cell.length_c   1.000
_cell.angle_alpha   90.00
_cell.angle_beta   90.00
_cell.angle_gamma   90.00
#
_symmetry.space_group_name_H-M   'P 1'
#
loop_
_entity.id
_entity.type
_entity.pdbx_description
1 polymer ?
#
loop_
_entity_poly.entity_id
_entity_poly.type
_entity_poly.pdbx_seq_one_letter_code
_entity_poly.pdbx_strand_id
1 'polypeptide(L)'
;MLPLQQGLQLEADRGFANLQGRRDTFSVFLQQQLSQAPIPLNTAERSRQDELLAGYGRYDTLSLAQRQRLVRVSREWLLALRQRSRPPQPIKPPRLRTANQVSAGSAATVGLTLDTPLAEVKGIGPRTATRLAQLGLLLTRDLLHYYPRDYVDYANLRRIVQLEAGETATIVATVRRSHAFVSPRNPNLGILELQLQDPTGRLKVSRFYAGRRFSSPAWLASQQRLFPAGSVVAVSGLVKTTPYGPAFQDPLMEVLEHPNAPLQSQSIGRLLPVYGLTEGLTAERLRLAVGAVLPVIEGWADPLPQSVRQAQGLMLRSHALQEIHQPSDQERLAAARRRLVFDEFLVLQLGLAQRRRQLRSAQAPVLVTSDPQPSLVARFFALLPFGLTGAQERVLAEIRQDLSRQEPMARLVQGDVGSGKTVVALAALLAAIEAGCQGALMAPTEVLAQQHFAKVADWLTQLHVSTALLTGSTPARRRRALLEDLSNGQVQLLVGTHALLEDPVDFARLGLVVVDEQHRFGVNQRNRLLAKGLQPHLLTMTATPIPRTLALSLHGDLDVSQIDELPPGRQPVVTKVLRSSARQEAYDLIRAEVAGGQRAYVVLPLVQESEKLDLRSAVEVHEQLSTVVFPDLSVGLLHGRLSSEAKQQAIAAFADGRTQVLVSTTVVEVGVDVPAATVMVIEHAERFGLAQLHQLRGRVGRGAARSSCLLINDSSNGQARQRLELLERSSDGFEIAEMDLRFRGPGQVLGTRQSGLPDLALASLASDGAVLEQAREVAQAITAADPDLSQHRQLAAMLLAQRRRQCEAAVQLN
;
A
#
# COMPACT_ATOMS: atom_id res chain seq x y z
N MET A 1 -16.34 -32.19 -5.39
CA MET A 1 -15.90 -31.36 -4.23
C MET A 1 -15.65 -29.91 -4.59
N LEU A 2 -14.93 -29.58 -5.69
CA LEU A 2 -14.72 -28.17 -6.12
C LEU A 2 -16.04 -27.38 -6.34
N PRO A 3 -17.05 -27.90 -7.05
CA PRO A 3 -18.32 -27.16 -7.23
C PRO A 3 -19.07 -26.87 -5.93
N LEU A 4 -19.00 -27.79 -4.97
CA LEU A 4 -19.58 -27.60 -3.63
C LEU A 4 -18.90 -26.48 -2.86
N GLN A 5 -17.56 -26.42 -2.90
CA GLN A 5 -16.81 -25.36 -2.22
C GLN A 5 -17.08 -23.98 -2.85
N GLN A 6 -17.14 -23.90 -4.18
CA GLN A 6 -17.45 -22.69 -4.90
C GLN A 6 -18.88 -22.20 -4.61
N GLY A 7 -19.86 -23.09 -4.58
CA GLY A 7 -21.25 -22.75 -4.23
C GLY A 7 -21.37 -22.20 -2.80
N LEU A 8 -20.71 -22.85 -1.82
CA LEU A 8 -20.70 -22.41 -0.43
C LEU A 8 -19.99 -21.07 -0.25
N GLN A 9 -18.96 -20.78 -1.05
CA GLN A 9 -18.27 -19.50 -1.04
C GLN A 9 -19.15 -18.39 -1.60
N LEU A 10 -19.76 -18.63 -2.75
CA LEU A 10 -20.60 -17.66 -3.44
C LEU A 10 -21.82 -17.25 -2.59
N GLU A 11 -22.45 -18.20 -1.90
CA GLU A 11 -23.59 -17.94 -1.00
C GLU A 11 -23.16 -17.09 0.20
N ALA A 12 -21.99 -17.35 0.76
CA ALA A 12 -21.45 -16.55 1.87
C ALA A 12 -21.11 -15.12 1.43
N ASP A 13 -20.51 -14.95 0.25
CA ASP A 13 -20.13 -13.64 -0.30
C ASP A 13 -21.35 -12.79 -0.68
N ARG A 14 -22.48 -13.43 -0.94
CA ARG A 14 -23.76 -12.78 -1.29
C ARG A 14 -24.76 -12.68 -0.14
N GLY A 15 -24.34 -12.89 1.09
CA GLY A 15 -25.15 -12.61 2.30
C GLY A 15 -26.15 -13.70 2.66
N PHE A 16 -25.98 -14.95 2.24
CA PHE A 16 -26.82 -16.11 2.60
C PHE A 16 -28.29 -15.97 2.17
N ALA A 17 -28.52 -15.45 0.97
CA ALA A 17 -29.85 -15.11 0.44
C ALA A 17 -30.58 -16.28 -0.27
N ASN A 18 -30.02 -17.51 -0.28
CA ASN A 18 -30.45 -18.63 -1.11
C ASN A 18 -30.40 -18.31 -2.59
N LEU A 19 -29.21 -17.96 -3.08
CA LEU A 19 -29.00 -17.43 -4.43
C LEU A 19 -29.66 -18.26 -5.52
N GLN A 20 -30.37 -17.57 -6.42
CA GLN A 20 -30.93 -18.17 -7.62
C GLN A 20 -29.82 -18.39 -8.67
N GLY A 21 -29.53 -19.66 -8.98
CA GLY A 21 -28.65 -20.03 -10.09
C GLY A 21 -29.38 -20.04 -11.44
N ARG A 22 -28.71 -20.53 -12.48
CA ARG A 22 -29.34 -20.63 -13.82
C ARG A 22 -30.51 -21.63 -13.91
N ARG A 23 -30.53 -22.67 -13.08
CA ARG A 23 -31.54 -23.74 -13.05
C ARG A 23 -32.19 -23.91 -11.68
N ASP A 24 -31.38 -23.88 -10.61
CA ASP A 24 -31.78 -24.19 -9.24
C ASP A 24 -31.36 -23.12 -8.28
N THR A 25 -32.03 -23.05 -7.09
CA THR A 25 -31.56 -22.25 -5.97
C THR A 25 -30.32 -22.89 -5.32
N PHE A 26 -29.54 -22.11 -4.58
CA PHE A 26 -28.34 -22.61 -3.89
C PHE A 26 -28.64 -23.81 -2.99
N SER A 27 -29.73 -23.80 -2.24
CA SER A 27 -30.14 -24.90 -1.36
C SER A 27 -30.41 -26.19 -2.13
N VAL A 28 -31.14 -26.12 -3.25
CA VAL A 28 -31.44 -27.25 -4.12
C VAL A 28 -30.16 -27.79 -4.78
N PHE A 29 -29.30 -26.92 -5.28
CA PHE A 29 -28.00 -27.26 -5.83
C PHE A 29 -27.15 -28.01 -4.80
N LEU A 30 -27.08 -27.53 -3.54
CA LEU A 30 -26.31 -28.19 -2.48
C LEU A 30 -26.88 -29.54 -2.11
N GLN A 31 -28.20 -29.71 -2.05
CA GLN A 31 -28.84 -31.01 -1.81
C GLN A 31 -28.48 -32.04 -2.90
N GLN A 32 -28.57 -31.65 -4.16
CA GLN A 32 -28.22 -32.53 -5.29
C GLN A 32 -26.73 -32.91 -5.25
N GLN A 33 -25.85 -31.97 -5.01
CA GLN A 33 -24.41 -32.21 -4.97
C GLN A 33 -23.98 -33.02 -3.74
N LEU A 34 -24.60 -32.80 -2.59
CA LEU A 34 -24.33 -33.58 -1.36
C LEU A 34 -24.82 -35.02 -1.47
N SER A 35 -25.97 -35.26 -2.11
CA SER A 35 -26.48 -36.65 -2.31
C SER A 35 -25.64 -37.47 -3.31
N GLN A 36 -24.93 -36.80 -4.21
CA GLN A 36 -24.06 -37.43 -5.22
C GLN A 36 -22.58 -37.52 -4.80
N ALA A 37 -22.28 -37.47 -3.50
CA ALA A 37 -20.88 -37.42 -3.03
C ALA A 37 -20.08 -38.68 -3.50
N PRO A 38 -18.98 -38.49 -4.27
CA PRO A 38 -18.25 -39.57 -4.94
C PRO A 38 -17.25 -40.32 -4.03
N ILE A 39 -17.33 -40.15 -2.71
CA ILE A 39 -16.38 -40.71 -1.74
C ILE A 39 -17.12 -41.69 -0.80
N PRO A 40 -16.57 -42.87 -0.52
CA PRO A 40 -17.14 -43.76 0.47
C PRO A 40 -17.09 -43.15 1.87
N LEU A 41 -18.26 -42.89 2.42
CA LEU A 41 -18.43 -42.26 3.74
C LEU A 41 -18.56 -43.35 4.82
N ASN A 42 -17.99 -43.13 5.99
CA ASN A 42 -18.22 -43.94 7.16
C ASN A 42 -19.59 -43.62 7.81
N THR A 43 -20.00 -44.38 8.81
CA THR A 43 -21.33 -44.23 9.45
C THR A 43 -21.53 -42.82 10.04
N ALA A 44 -20.53 -42.23 10.70
CA ALA A 44 -20.61 -40.90 11.28
C ALA A 44 -20.66 -39.79 10.21
N GLU A 45 -19.93 -39.96 9.11
CA GLU A 45 -19.93 -39.04 7.98
C GLU A 45 -21.25 -39.07 7.21
N ARG A 46 -21.88 -40.24 7.10
CA ARG A 46 -23.23 -40.38 6.52
C ARG A 46 -24.29 -39.70 7.38
N SER A 47 -24.27 -39.92 8.69
CA SER A 47 -25.18 -39.23 9.62
C SER A 47 -25.03 -37.71 9.51
N ARG A 48 -23.79 -37.23 9.35
CA ARG A 48 -23.53 -35.78 9.17
C ARG A 48 -24.01 -35.27 7.81
N GLN A 49 -23.87 -36.07 6.76
CA GLN A 49 -24.42 -35.77 5.43
C GLN A 49 -25.94 -35.63 5.49
N ASP A 50 -26.63 -36.54 6.16
CA ASP A 50 -28.08 -36.54 6.32
C ASP A 50 -28.56 -35.31 7.10
N GLU A 51 -27.84 -34.92 8.15
CA GLU A 51 -28.12 -33.65 8.89
C GLU A 51 -27.97 -32.43 7.99
N LEU A 52 -26.95 -32.37 7.16
CA LEU A 52 -26.72 -31.27 6.23
C LEU A 52 -27.80 -31.20 5.13
N LEU A 53 -28.17 -32.35 4.56
CA LEU A 53 -29.25 -32.48 3.58
C LEU A 53 -30.59 -32.01 4.16
N ALA A 54 -30.93 -32.42 5.38
CA ALA A 54 -32.12 -31.93 6.08
C ALA A 54 -32.10 -30.45 6.39
N GLY A 55 -30.90 -29.89 6.67
CA GLY A 55 -30.68 -28.49 6.88
C GLY A 55 -30.93 -27.66 5.61
N TYR A 56 -30.38 -28.09 4.48
CA TYR A 56 -30.59 -27.42 3.18
C TYR A 56 -32.03 -27.59 2.66
N GLY A 57 -32.74 -28.65 2.99
CA GLY A 57 -34.16 -28.80 2.69
C GLY A 57 -35.07 -27.74 3.35
N ARG A 58 -34.60 -27.14 4.44
CA ARG A 58 -35.32 -26.10 5.17
C ARG A 58 -34.62 -24.72 5.08
N TYR A 59 -33.70 -24.54 4.15
CA TYR A 59 -32.82 -23.35 4.09
C TYR A 59 -33.61 -22.04 4.04
N ASP A 60 -34.70 -21.99 3.29
CA ASP A 60 -35.55 -20.79 3.16
C ASP A 60 -36.25 -20.36 4.45
N THR A 61 -36.53 -21.30 5.33
CA THR A 61 -37.19 -21.04 6.62
C THR A 61 -36.21 -20.73 7.74
N LEU A 62 -34.89 -20.89 7.51
CA LEU A 62 -33.87 -20.64 8.51
C LEU A 62 -33.57 -19.15 8.68
N SER A 63 -33.31 -18.72 9.92
CA SER A 63 -32.79 -17.39 10.20
C SER A 63 -31.36 -17.20 9.61
N LEU A 64 -30.94 -15.96 9.40
CA LEU A 64 -29.62 -15.63 8.87
C LEU A 64 -28.49 -16.31 9.65
N ALA A 65 -28.56 -16.27 10.98
CA ALA A 65 -27.57 -16.93 11.84
C ALA A 65 -27.53 -18.45 11.66
N GLN A 66 -28.69 -19.08 11.45
CA GLN A 66 -28.79 -20.52 11.20
C GLN A 66 -28.24 -20.88 9.81
N ARG A 67 -28.48 -20.08 8.77
CA ARG A 67 -27.90 -20.23 7.43
C ARG A 67 -26.38 -20.12 7.46
N GLN A 68 -25.85 -19.12 8.14
CA GLN A 68 -24.41 -18.94 8.36
C GLN A 68 -23.77 -20.16 9.05
N ARG A 69 -24.43 -20.66 10.10
CA ARG A 69 -23.96 -21.84 10.83
C ARG A 69 -23.96 -23.08 9.93
N LEU A 70 -25.01 -23.29 9.13
CA LEU A 70 -25.14 -24.44 8.23
C LEU A 70 -24.04 -24.43 7.17
N VAL A 71 -23.80 -23.29 6.51
CA VAL A 71 -22.74 -23.12 5.51
C VAL A 71 -21.35 -23.35 6.12
N ARG A 72 -21.10 -22.84 7.33
CA ARG A 72 -19.82 -23.06 8.04
C ARG A 72 -19.59 -24.55 8.32
N VAL A 73 -20.58 -25.22 8.89
CA VAL A 73 -20.49 -26.65 9.20
C VAL A 73 -20.28 -27.51 7.94
N SER A 74 -20.92 -27.11 6.82
CA SER A 74 -20.70 -27.78 5.53
C SER A 74 -19.27 -27.63 5.02
N ARG A 75 -18.67 -26.45 5.20
CA ARG A 75 -17.25 -26.21 4.85
C ARG A 75 -16.30 -27.05 5.69
N GLU A 76 -16.53 -27.12 7.00
CA GLU A 76 -15.72 -27.91 7.93
C GLU A 76 -15.80 -29.42 7.57
N TRP A 77 -16.98 -29.91 7.27
CA TRP A 77 -17.18 -31.30 6.86
C TRP A 77 -16.49 -31.62 5.53
N LEU A 78 -16.58 -30.76 4.51
CA LEU A 78 -15.88 -30.93 3.23
C LEU A 78 -14.37 -30.89 3.37
N LEU A 79 -13.83 -30.05 4.27
CA LEU A 79 -12.40 -29.99 4.56
C LEU A 79 -11.91 -31.31 5.23
N ALA A 80 -12.68 -31.86 6.18
CA ALA A 80 -12.35 -33.11 6.82
C ALA A 80 -12.33 -34.28 5.83
N LEU A 81 -13.31 -34.37 4.92
CA LEU A 81 -13.34 -35.35 3.85
C LEU A 81 -12.15 -35.24 2.90
N ARG A 82 -11.75 -34.02 2.56
CA ARG A 82 -10.59 -33.78 1.68
C ARG A 82 -9.28 -34.18 2.32
N GLN A 83 -9.12 -33.97 3.63
CA GLN A 83 -7.92 -34.38 4.37
C GLN A 83 -7.80 -35.90 4.42
N ARG A 84 -8.91 -36.63 4.53
CA ARG A 84 -8.93 -38.08 4.51
C ARG A 84 -8.67 -38.66 3.11
N SER A 85 -9.07 -37.98 2.05
CA SER A 85 -8.88 -38.42 0.66
C SER A 85 -7.45 -38.28 0.13
N ARG A 86 -6.53 -37.68 0.88
CA ARG A 86 -5.10 -37.69 0.56
C ARG A 86 -4.56 -39.11 0.81
N PRO A 87 -3.88 -39.71 -0.17
CA PRO A 87 -3.27 -41.04 0.06
C PRO A 87 -2.31 -40.94 1.26
N PRO A 88 -2.34 -41.90 2.18
CA PRO A 88 -1.42 -41.92 3.31
C PRO A 88 0.01 -42.01 2.77
N GLN A 89 0.86 -41.06 3.19
CA GLN A 89 2.29 -41.24 3.02
C GLN A 89 2.71 -42.49 3.77
N PRO A 90 3.59 -43.35 3.22
CA PRO A 90 3.99 -44.58 3.85
C PRO A 90 4.64 -44.29 5.19
N ILE A 91 3.98 -44.73 6.26
CA ILE A 91 4.52 -44.72 7.62
C ILE A 91 5.64 -45.75 7.68
N LYS A 92 6.89 -45.31 7.82
CA LYS A 92 8.01 -46.22 8.18
C LYS A 92 7.76 -46.77 9.59
N PRO A 93 7.87 -48.08 9.79
CA PRO A 93 7.64 -48.70 11.09
C PRO A 93 8.65 -48.20 12.14
N PRO A 94 8.26 -48.11 13.43
CA PRO A 94 9.15 -47.67 14.49
C PRO A 94 10.28 -48.71 14.69
N ARG A 95 11.51 -48.29 14.52
CA ARG A 95 12.69 -49.11 14.89
C ARG A 95 12.85 -49.09 16.42
N LEU A 96 12.73 -50.26 17.01
CA LEU A 96 13.14 -50.52 18.37
C LEU A 96 14.62 -50.16 18.59
N ARG A 97 14.89 -49.32 19.57
CA ARG A 97 16.26 -48.99 20.01
C ARG A 97 16.82 -50.21 20.76
N THR A 98 17.77 -50.88 20.14
CA THR A 98 18.77 -51.67 20.87
C THR A 98 19.96 -50.75 21.13
N ALA A 99 20.40 -50.74 22.39
CA ALA A 99 21.58 -50.02 22.85
C ALA A 99 22.87 -50.68 22.33
N ASN A 100 23.90 -49.84 22.19
CA ASN A 100 25.30 -50.12 21.97
C ASN A 100 25.75 -50.52 20.55
N GLN A 101 26.34 -49.54 19.85
CA GLN A 101 27.74 -49.63 19.45
C GLN A 101 28.21 -48.33 18.85
N VAL A 102 29.21 -47.75 19.47
CA VAL A 102 30.01 -46.67 18.94
C VAL A 102 30.83 -47.24 17.80
N SER A 103 30.60 -46.81 16.57
CA SER A 103 31.59 -46.88 15.51
C SER A 103 31.45 -45.64 14.62
N ALA A 104 32.56 -44.95 14.51
CA ALA A 104 32.75 -43.81 13.60
C ALA A 104 32.55 -44.30 12.15
N GLY A 105 31.52 -43.80 11.53
CA GLY A 105 31.24 -43.96 10.11
C GLY A 105 30.68 -42.66 9.57
N SER A 106 31.44 -42.04 8.72
CA SER A 106 31.16 -40.87 7.91
C SER A 106 29.77 -40.93 7.34
N ALA A 107 28.79 -40.28 8.00
CA ALA A 107 27.50 -39.98 7.41
C ALA A 107 27.71 -38.64 6.65
N ALA A 108 27.64 -38.70 5.32
CA ALA A 108 27.58 -37.55 4.45
C ALA A 108 26.47 -36.61 4.99
N THR A 109 26.87 -35.47 5.49
CA THR A 109 26.00 -34.33 5.82
C THR A 109 25.37 -33.91 4.50
N VAL A 110 24.11 -34.24 4.29
CA VAL A 110 23.30 -33.59 3.26
C VAL A 110 23.40 -32.11 3.58
N GLY A 111 24.13 -31.36 2.78
CA GLY A 111 24.39 -29.94 3.01
C GLY A 111 23.05 -29.19 3.08
N LEU A 112 22.89 -28.39 4.11
CA LEU A 112 21.73 -27.52 4.27
C LEU A 112 21.61 -26.61 3.03
N THR A 113 20.46 -26.60 2.38
CA THR A 113 20.19 -25.82 1.16
C THR A 113 19.06 -24.83 1.42
N LEU A 114 18.88 -23.86 0.50
CA LEU A 114 17.79 -22.88 0.55
C LEU A 114 16.40 -23.50 0.52
N ASP A 115 16.26 -24.61 -0.17
CA ASP A 115 15.00 -25.33 -0.37
C ASP A 115 14.77 -26.43 0.66
N THR A 116 15.67 -26.55 1.66
CA THR A 116 15.49 -27.51 2.76
C THR A 116 14.26 -27.13 3.59
N PRO A 117 13.30 -28.05 3.80
CA PRO A 117 12.17 -27.81 4.69
C PRO A 117 12.61 -27.51 6.12
N LEU A 118 12.02 -26.52 6.78
CA LEU A 118 12.39 -26.13 8.15
C LEU A 118 12.24 -27.28 9.17
N ALA A 119 11.37 -28.24 8.90
CA ALA A 119 11.20 -29.43 9.75
C ALA A 119 12.41 -30.38 9.73
N GLU A 120 13.28 -30.29 8.72
CA GLU A 120 14.47 -31.14 8.53
C GLU A 120 15.75 -30.45 9.05
N VAL A 121 15.66 -29.15 9.37
CA VAL A 121 16.80 -28.37 9.87
C VAL A 121 17.15 -28.80 11.30
N LYS A 122 18.41 -29.16 11.55
CA LYS A 122 18.89 -29.48 12.89
C LYS A 122 18.77 -28.27 13.80
N GLY A 123 18.05 -28.42 14.93
CA GLY A 123 17.75 -27.32 15.86
C GLY A 123 16.34 -26.76 15.73
N ILE A 124 15.60 -27.08 14.66
CA ILE A 124 14.20 -26.74 14.51
C ILE A 124 13.35 -27.99 14.75
N GLY A 125 12.77 -28.10 15.95
CA GLY A 125 11.91 -29.23 16.26
C GLY A 125 10.56 -29.19 15.53
N PRO A 126 9.85 -30.35 15.37
CA PRO A 126 8.60 -30.45 14.61
C PRO A 126 7.51 -29.45 15.06
N ARG A 127 7.39 -29.25 16.38
CA ARG A 127 6.44 -28.24 16.95
C ARG A 127 6.79 -26.81 16.57
N THR A 128 8.07 -26.48 16.48
CA THR A 128 8.54 -25.14 16.06
C THR A 128 8.30 -24.98 14.58
N ALA A 129 8.62 -25.98 13.74
CA ALA A 129 8.36 -25.96 12.31
C ALA A 129 6.85 -25.80 11.99
N THR A 130 5.96 -26.46 12.73
CA THR A 130 4.50 -26.28 12.57
C THR A 130 4.06 -24.83 12.87
N ARG A 131 4.65 -24.19 13.87
CA ARG A 131 4.34 -22.80 14.21
C ARG A 131 4.92 -21.80 13.21
N LEU A 132 6.12 -22.06 12.70
CA LEU A 132 6.72 -21.28 11.62
C LEU A 132 5.86 -21.37 10.35
N ALA A 133 5.30 -22.55 10.06
CA ALA A 133 4.37 -22.73 8.94
C ALA A 133 3.09 -21.88 9.05
N GLN A 134 2.62 -21.56 10.26
CA GLN A 134 1.49 -20.63 10.48
C GLN A 134 1.83 -19.18 10.06
N LEU A 135 3.11 -18.82 10.07
CA LEU A 135 3.64 -17.55 9.55
C LEU A 135 3.96 -17.61 8.04
N GLY A 136 3.66 -18.73 7.37
CA GLY A 136 4.02 -18.94 5.96
C GLY A 136 5.46 -19.36 5.73
N LEU A 137 6.23 -19.64 6.80
CA LEU A 137 7.65 -20.00 6.73
C LEU A 137 7.78 -21.52 6.66
N LEU A 138 8.10 -22.05 5.49
CA LEU A 138 8.16 -23.49 5.21
C LEU A 138 9.59 -23.97 4.92
N LEU A 139 10.36 -23.16 4.23
CA LEU A 139 11.69 -23.49 3.74
C LEU A 139 12.75 -22.61 4.40
N THR A 140 14.00 -23.03 4.36
CA THR A 140 15.17 -22.29 4.87
C THR A 140 15.23 -20.89 4.30
N ARG A 141 14.99 -20.72 2.99
CA ARG A 141 14.96 -19.39 2.33
C ARG A 141 13.87 -18.47 2.89
N ASP A 142 12.72 -19.00 3.30
CA ASP A 142 11.63 -18.17 3.82
C ASP A 142 12.01 -17.57 5.17
N LEU A 143 12.69 -18.34 6.01
CA LEU A 143 13.16 -17.87 7.31
C LEU A 143 14.30 -16.85 7.19
N LEU A 144 15.22 -17.01 6.22
CA LEU A 144 16.28 -16.06 5.92
C LEU A 144 15.76 -14.70 5.39
N HIS A 145 14.59 -14.68 4.77
CA HIS A 145 13.96 -13.46 4.29
C HIS A 145 12.85 -12.95 5.21
N TYR A 146 12.68 -13.57 6.37
CA TYR A 146 11.78 -13.08 7.42
C TYR A 146 12.52 -12.07 8.30
N TYR A 147 12.58 -10.83 7.82
CA TYR A 147 13.37 -9.78 8.46
C TYR A 147 12.77 -9.32 9.79
N PRO A 148 13.62 -8.90 10.74
CA PRO A 148 13.16 -8.25 11.98
C PRO A 148 12.37 -6.97 11.68
N ARG A 149 11.36 -6.70 12.52
CA ARG A 149 10.56 -5.46 12.45
C ARG A 149 11.23 -4.32 13.20
N ASP A 150 12.02 -4.65 14.21
CA ASP A 150 12.67 -3.68 15.09
C ASP A 150 13.87 -4.34 15.78
N TYR A 151 14.67 -3.55 16.49
CA TYR A 151 15.85 -4.02 17.26
C TYR A 151 15.83 -3.42 18.65
N VAL A 152 16.12 -4.25 19.64
CA VAL A 152 16.34 -3.79 21.03
C VAL A 152 17.83 -3.71 21.26
N ASP A 153 18.28 -2.51 21.61
CA ASP A 153 19.70 -2.25 21.86
C ASP A 153 20.09 -2.59 23.30
N TYR A 154 20.56 -3.81 23.52
CA TYR A 154 21.18 -4.23 24.79
C TYR A 154 22.71 -4.01 24.79
N ALA A 155 23.28 -3.46 23.72
CA ALA A 155 24.70 -3.10 23.67
C ALA A 155 25.01 -1.77 24.39
N ASN A 156 23.99 -0.98 24.72
CA ASN A 156 24.12 0.31 25.39
C ASN A 156 24.56 0.14 26.86
N LEU A 157 25.87 0.06 27.08
CA LEU A 157 26.47 -0.06 28.40
C LEU A 157 26.38 1.28 29.15
N ARG A 158 25.71 1.28 30.31
CA ARG A 158 25.55 2.44 31.20
C ARG A 158 26.02 2.16 32.62
N ARG A 159 26.35 3.21 33.34
CA ARG A 159 26.49 3.14 34.78
C ARG A 159 25.16 3.41 35.48
N ILE A 160 24.97 2.94 36.72
CA ILE A 160 23.71 3.06 37.44
C ILE A 160 23.24 4.52 37.52
N VAL A 161 24.16 5.48 37.70
CA VAL A 161 23.81 6.92 37.76
C VAL A 161 23.34 7.49 36.42
N GLN A 162 23.68 6.85 35.32
CA GLN A 162 23.36 7.31 33.95
C GLN A 162 22.09 6.71 33.37
N LEU A 163 21.35 5.91 34.17
CA LEU A 163 20.11 5.27 33.71
C LEU A 163 18.99 6.29 33.58
N GLU A 164 18.43 6.39 32.37
CA GLU A 164 17.30 7.24 32.05
C GLU A 164 16.04 6.40 31.77
N ALA A 165 14.90 6.90 32.25
CA ALA A 165 13.62 6.21 32.02
C ALA A 165 13.21 6.24 30.57
N GLY A 166 12.78 5.09 30.07
CA GLY A 166 12.35 4.92 28.65
C GLY A 166 13.46 4.40 27.74
N GLU A 167 14.73 4.38 28.17
CA GLU A 167 15.82 3.76 27.41
C GLU A 167 15.98 2.27 27.74
N THR A 168 16.50 1.52 26.80
CA THR A 168 17.02 0.17 27.03
C THR A 168 18.50 0.28 27.30
N ALA A 169 18.93 -0.21 28.46
CA ALA A 169 20.34 -0.12 28.90
C ALA A 169 20.84 -1.45 29.46
N THR A 170 22.16 -1.61 29.42
CA THR A 170 22.89 -2.70 30.09
C THR A 170 23.81 -2.13 31.13
N ILE A 171 23.80 -2.69 32.31
CA ILE A 171 24.76 -2.38 33.40
C ILE A 171 25.56 -3.61 33.74
N VAL A 172 26.80 -3.40 34.15
CA VAL A 172 27.64 -4.43 34.81
C VAL A 172 27.84 -3.99 36.24
N ALA A 173 27.39 -4.81 37.19
CA ALA A 173 27.42 -4.49 38.60
C ALA A 173 27.68 -5.71 39.47
N THR A 174 28.10 -5.50 40.72
CA THR A 174 28.35 -6.55 41.73
C THR A 174 27.10 -6.79 42.54
N VAL A 175 26.71 -8.07 42.73
CA VAL A 175 25.61 -8.50 43.58
C VAL A 175 25.99 -8.30 45.02
N ARG A 176 25.33 -7.41 45.74
CA ARG A 176 25.47 -7.22 47.20
C ARG A 176 24.62 -8.18 48.01
N ARG A 177 23.40 -8.39 47.52
CA ARG A 177 22.47 -9.29 48.18
C ARG A 177 21.59 -9.95 47.11
N SER A 178 21.36 -11.25 47.27
CA SER A 178 20.41 -12.01 46.46
C SER A 178 19.34 -12.62 47.37
N HIS A 179 18.06 -12.43 47.02
CA HIS A 179 16.94 -12.94 47.80
C HIS A 179 15.83 -13.44 46.87
N ALA A 180 15.44 -14.70 47.02
CA ALA A 180 14.37 -15.30 46.26
C ALA A 180 13.24 -15.75 47.19
N PHE A 181 12.01 -15.33 46.86
CA PHE A 181 10.83 -15.61 47.69
C PHE A 181 9.56 -15.73 46.85
N VAL A 182 8.51 -16.27 47.47
CA VAL A 182 7.17 -16.32 46.84
C VAL A 182 6.45 -15.01 47.15
N SER A 183 5.77 -14.44 46.19
CA SER A 183 4.97 -13.24 46.37
C SER A 183 3.91 -13.43 47.50
N PRO A 184 3.84 -12.54 48.52
CA PRO A 184 2.81 -12.63 49.53
C PRO A 184 1.39 -12.52 49.02
N ARG A 185 1.21 -11.88 47.85
CA ARG A 185 -0.11 -11.68 47.22
C ARG A 185 -0.50 -12.78 46.22
N ASN A 186 0.49 -13.56 45.71
CA ASN A 186 0.25 -14.59 44.71
C ASN A 186 1.15 -15.80 44.94
N PRO A 187 0.63 -16.93 45.47
CA PRO A 187 1.42 -18.11 45.77
C PRO A 187 2.00 -18.83 44.55
N ASN A 188 1.58 -18.45 43.33
CA ASN A 188 2.10 -18.98 42.09
C ASN A 188 3.16 -18.09 41.42
N LEU A 189 3.64 -17.03 42.09
CA LEU A 189 4.60 -16.08 41.60
C LEU A 189 5.90 -16.11 42.46
N GLY A 190 6.97 -16.64 41.87
CA GLY A 190 8.32 -16.55 42.44
C GLY A 190 8.96 -15.20 42.08
N ILE A 191 9.65 -14.57 43.02
CA ILE A 191 10.35 -13.29 42.85
C ILE A 191 11.80 -13.48 43.24
N LEU A 192 12.71 -13.11 42.32
CA LEU A 192 14.15 -12.95 42.62
C LEU A 192 14.48 -11.48 42.67
N GLU A 193 15.00 -11.03 43.83
CA GLU A 193 15.49 -9.67 44.03
C GLU A 193 16.99 -9.65 44.22
N LEU A 194 17.66 -8.82 43.42
CA LEU A 194 19.09 -8.56 43.54
C LEU A 194 19.33 -7.11 43.93
N GLN A 195 20.19 -6.89 44.88
CA GLN A 195 20.75 -5.57 45.22
C GLN A 195 22.11 -5.49 44.54
N LEU A 196 22.20 -4.65 43.51
CA LEU A 196 23.37 -4.45 42.69
C LEU A 196 24.10 -3.17 43.09
N GLN A 197 25.40 -3.15 42.95
CA GLN A 197 26.23 -1.99 43.14
C GLN A 197 27.31 -1.90 42.09
N ASP A 198 27.48 -0.71 41.50
CA ASP A 198 28.63 -0.32 40.71
C ASP A 198 29.37 0.83 41.40
N PRO A 199 30.50 1.37 40.84
CA PRO A 199 31.22 2.50 41.43
C PRO A 199 30.39 3.78 41.54
N THR A 200 29.24 3.90 40.83
CA THR A 200 28.44 5.14 40.77
C THR A 200 27.17 5.09 41.59
N GLY A 201 26.68 3.90 41.97
CA GLY A 201 25.45 3.83 42.75
C GLY A 201 25.01 2.41 43.12
N ARG A 202 23.80 2.32 43.64
CA ARG A 202 23.12 1.07 44.00
C ARG A 202 21.77 0.97 43.26
N LEU A 203 21.39 -0.23 42.82
CA LEU A 203 20.17 -0.50 42.12
C LEU A 203 19.54 -1.79 42.63
N LYS A 204 18.21 -1.79 42.81
CA LYS A 204 17.42 -2.98 43.07
C LYS A 204 16.84 -3.50 41.74
N VAL A 205 17.10 -4.78 41.47
CA VAL A 205 16.58 -5.46 40.29
C VAL A 205 15.68 -6.60 40.72
N SER A 206 14.46 -6.66 40.18
CA SER A 206 13.48 -7.72 40.48
C SER A 206 13.09 -8.46 39.23
N ARG A 207 13.07 -9.78 39.30
CA ARG A 207 12.58 -10.64 38.21
C ARG A 207 11.46 -11.53 38.69
N PHE A 208 10.39 -11.60 37.91
CA PHE A 208 9.16 -12.28 38.25
C PHE A 208 8.99 -13.55 37.43
N TYR A 209 8.62 -14.66 38.06
CA TYR A 209 8.46 -15.96 37.48
C TYR A 209 7.07 -16.52 37.79
N ALA A 210 6.18 -16.52 36.81
CA ALA A 210 4.79 -16.98 36.97
C ALA A 210 4.66 -18.49 36.76
N GLY A 211 3.99 -19.16 37.69
CA GLY A 211 3.68 -20.60 37.64
C GLY A 211 4.13 -21.39 38.88
N ARG A 212 3.37 -22.38 39.27
CA ARG A 212 3.58 -23.22 40.47
C ARG A 212 4.99 -23.82 40.58
N ARG A 213 5.60 -24.21 39.46
CA ARG A 213 6.95 -24.77 39.44
C ARG A 213 8.01 -23.76 39.88
N PHE A 214 7.77 -22.48 39.66
CA PHE A 214 8.70 -21.39 39.94
C PHE A 214 8.54 -20.80 41.37
N SER A 215 7.53 -21.24 42.12
CA SER A 215 7.31 -20.88 43.49
C SER A 215 7.78 -21.98 44.48
N SER A 216 8.34 -23.10 43.98
CA SER A 216 8.85 -24.16 44.84
C SER A 216 10.14 -23.72 45.56
N PRO A 217 10.32 -24.06 46.87
CA PRO A 217 11.52 -23.70 47.65
C PRO A 217 12.83 -24.14 46.98
N ALA A 218 12.84 -25.33 46.38
CA ALA A 218 14.01 -25.89 45.72
C ALA A 218 14.40 -25.05 44.49
N TRP A 219 13.41 -24.59 43.70
CA TRP A 219 13.68 -23.77 42.56
C TRP A 219 14.15 -22.36 42.95
N LEU A 220 13.52 -21.72 43.93
CA LEU A 220 13.94 -20.44 44.48
C LEU A 220 15.38 -20.47 45.03
N ALA A 221 15.73 -21.50 45.79
CA ALA A 221 17.08 -21.71 46.27
C ALA A 221 18.10 -21.92 45.12
N SER A 222 17.68 -22.55 44.01
CA SER A 222 18.50 -22.71 42.81
C SER A 222 18.75 -21.36 42.13
N GLN A 223 17.74 -20.51 42.01
CA GLN A 223 17.88 -19.18 41.44
C GLN A 223 18.78 -18.29 42.30
N GLN A 224 18.66 -18.34 43.62
CA GLN A 224 19.51 -17.56 44.50
C GLN A 224 20.98 -17.99 44.41
N ARG A 225 21.25 -19.29 44.21
CA ARG A 225 22.62 -19.81 44.01
C ARG A 225 23.24 -19.42 42.67
N LEU A 226 22.45 -19.09 41.65
CA LEU A 226 22.95 -18.60 40.36
C LEU A 226 23.56 -17.20 40.51
N PHE A 227 23.06 -16.39 41.47
CA PHE A 227 23.52 -15.02 41.68
C PHE A 227 24.01 -14.82 43.11
N PRO A 228 25.16 -15.40 43.48
CA PRO A 228 25.67 -15.29 44.86
C PRO A 228 26.15 -13.86 45.15
N ALA A 229 26.12 -13.45 46.43
CA ALA A 229 26.71 -12.17 46.86
C ALA A 229 28.22 -12.14 46.52
N GLY A 230 28.68 -11.02 45.97
CA GLY A 230 30.02 -10.86 45.44
C GLY A 230 30.23 -11.19 44.00
N SER A 231 29.30 -11.91 43.33
CA SER A 231 29.37 -12.15 41.88
C SER A 231 29.14 -10.86 41.09
N VAL A 232 29.77 -10.81 39.90
CA VAL A 232 29.54 -9.74 38.92
C VAL A 232 28.43 -10.20 37.98
N VAL A 233 27.49 -9.31 37.72
CA VAL A 233 26.36 -9.59 36.82
C VAL A 233 26.21 -8.49 35.78
N ALA A 234 25.93 -8.90 34.55
CA ALA A 234 25.39 -8.01 33.52
C ALA A 234 23.86 -8.08 33.54
N VAL A 235 23.21 -6.92 33.55
CA VAL A 235 21.75 -6.78 33.59
C VAL A 235 21.32 -5.86 32.47
N SER A 236 20.43 -6.33 31.63
CA SER A 236 19.90 -5.59 30.48
C SER A 236 18.39 -5.54 30.51
N GLY A 237 17.79 -4.38 30.20
CA GLY A 237 16.35 -4.21 30.16
C GLY A 237 15.91 -2.78 29.87
N LEU A 238 14.61 -2.60 29.71
CA LEU A 238 13.99 -1.29 29.63
C LEU A 238 13.98 -0.64 31.01
N VAL A 239 14.51 0.57 31.12
CA VAL A 239 14.53 1.36 32.35
C VAL A 239 13.20 2.08 32.54
N LYS A 240 12.59 1.93 33.72
CA LYS A 240 11.40 2.65 34.16
C LYS A 240 11.65 3.46 35.40
N THR A 241 10.96 4.57 35.54
CA THR A 241 10.93 5.33 36.79
C THR A 241 9.97 4.66 37.76
N THR A 242 10.44 4.42 38.98
CA THR A 242 9.61 3.99 40.11
C THR A 242 9.71 5.03 41.26
N PRO A 243 8.79 5.01 42.25
CA PRO A 243 8.91 5.88 43.42
C PRO A 243 10.24 5.72 44.21
N TYR A 244 10.97 4.63 43.92
CA TYR A 244 12.25 4.31 44.58
C TYR A 244 13.48 4.52 43.69
N GLY A 245 13.30 5.21 42.54
CA GLY A 245 14.33 5.45 41.54
C GLY A 245 14.18 4.58 40.26
N PRO A 246 15.20 4.58 39.40
CA PRO A 246 15.19 3.76 38.16
C PRO A 246 15.11 2.27 38.49
N ALA A 247 14.39 1.52 37.67
CA ALA A 247 14.27 0.07 37.78
C ALA A 247 14.18 -0.57 36.39
N PHE A 248 14.73 -1.76 36.26
CA PHE A 248 14.59 -2.53 35.00
C PHE A 248 13.25 -3.26 34.94
N GLN A 249 12.60 -3.17 33.82
CA GLN A 249 11.42 -3.98 33.49
C GLN A 249 11.88 -5.31 32.88
N ASP A 250 11.48 -6.42 33.49
CA ASP A 250 11.72 -7.80 33.01
C ASP A 250 13.18 -8.05 32.54
N PRO A 251 14.18 -7.83 33.40
CA PRO A 251 15.58 -7.79 33.01
C PRO A 251 16.11 -9.15 32.59
N LEU A 252 17.00 -9.14 31.59
CA LEU A 252 17.89 -10.24 31.28
C LEU A 252 19.12 -10.14 32.20
N MET A 253 19.61 -11.24 32.72
CA MET A 253 20.72 -11.26 33.65
C MET A 253 21.68 -12.39 33.34
N GLU A 254 23.00 -12.09 33.37
CA GLU A 254 24.10 -13.03 33.20
C GLU A 254 25.18 -12.83 34.25
N VAL A 255 25.69 -13.90 34.80
CA VAL A 255 26.82 -13.85 35.74
C VAL A 255 28.12 -13.84 34.95
N LEU A 256 29.00 -12.89 35.27
CA LEU A 256 30.30 -12.72 34.65
C LEU A 256 31.41 -13.22 35.59
N GLU A 257 32.51 -13.70 35.06
CA GLU A 257 33.68 -14.11 35.84
C GLU A 257 34.37 -12.92 36.50
N HIS A 258 34.39 -11.77 35.81
CA HIS A 258 34.93 -10.51 36.35
C HIS A 258 34.26 -9.31 35.61
N PRO A 259 34.37 -8.07 36.12
CA PRO A 259 33.68 -6.89 35.54
C PRO A 259 34.02 -6.59 34.05
N ASN A 260 35.16 -6.99 33.59
CA ASN A 260 35.60 -6.80 32.21
C ASN A 260 35.53 -8.12 31.39
N ALA A 261 34.91 -9.17 31.89
CA ALA A 261 34.75 -10.41 31.16
C ALA A 261 33.89 -10.21 29.92
N PRO A 262 34.25 -10.83 28.80
CA PRO A 262 33.39 -10.77 27.61
C PRO A 262 31.99 -11.38 27.91
N LEU A 263 30.95 -10.70 27.46
CA LEU A 263 29.57 -11.21 27.55
C LEU A 263 29.44 -12.47 26.70
N GLN A 264 29.13 -13.60 27.31
CA GLN A 264 28.95 -14.89 26.59
C GLN A 264 27.51 -15.06 26.10
N SER A 265 26.57 -14.29 26.66
CA SER A 265 25.16 -14.31 26.28
C SER A 265 24.96 -13.95 24.80
N GLN A 266 24.09 -14.67 24.17
CA GLN A 266 23.59 -14.32 22.82
C GLN A 266 22.59 -13.14 22.86
N SER A 267 22.21 -12.65 24.05
CA SER A 267 21.14 -11.66 24.22
C SER A 267 21.62 -10.39 24.89
N ILE A 268 22.54 -10.46 25.83
CA ILE A 268 23.00 -9.32 26.62
C ILE A 268 24.20 -8.67 25.93
N GLY A 269 24.28 -7.35 25.90
CA GLY A 269 25.35 -6.62 25.25
C GLY A 269 25.33 -6.63 23.74
N ARG A 270 24.19 -6.91 23.13
CA ARG A 270 24.01 -7.00 21.67
C ARG A 270 22.72 -6.32 21.22
N LEU A 271 22.67 -5.96 19.94
CA LEU A 271 21.45 -5.59 19.27
C LEU A 271 20.60 -6.85 19.01
N LEU A 272 19.42 -6.93 19.63
CA LEU A 272 18.55 -8.09 19.46
C LEU A 272 17.44 -7.83 18.45
N PRO A 273 17.30 -8.67 17.41
CA PRO A 273 16.23 -8.56 16.44
C PRO A 273 14.88 -8.90 17.06
N VAL A 274 13.87 -8.08 16.75
CA VAL A 274 12.46 -8.26 17.13
C VAL A 274 11.68 -8.70 15.89
N TYR A 275 11.11 -9.89 15.92
CA TYR A 275 10.32 -10.44 14.83
C TYR A 275 8.83 -10.38 15.11
N GLY A 276 8.00 -10.45 14.06
CA GLY A 276 6.60 -10.77 14.20
C GLY A 276 6.42 -12.18 14.77
N LEU A 277 5.54 -12.34 15.75
CA LEU A 277 5.29 -13.61 16.43
C LEU A 277 3.87 -14.11 16.17
N THR A 278 3.66 -15.41 16.31
CA THR A 278 2.34 -16.04 16.35
C THR A 278 2.14 -16.74 17.70
N GLU A 279 0.91 -17.11 18.01
CA GLU A 279 0.56 -17.75 19.27
C GLU A 279 1.42 -19.00 19.53
N GLY A 280 2.03 -19.04 20.70
CA GLY A 280 2.90 -20.14 21.14
C GLY A 280 4.32 -20.19 20.54
N LEU A 281 4.72 -19.22 19.69
CA LEU A 281 6.10 -19.05 19.24
C LEU A 281 6.77 -17.92 20.03
N THR A 282 7.86 -18.23 20.75
CA THR A 282 8.60 -17.20 21.48
C THR A 282 9.68 -16.56 20.62
N ALA A 283 10.02 -15.29 20.89
CA ALA A 283 11.09 -14.58 20.19
C ALA A 283 12.44 -15.30 20.23
N GLU A 284 12.76 -15.91 21.37
CA GLU A 284 13.99 -16.69 21.54
C GLU A 284 14.02 -17.92 20.62
N ARG A 285 12.92 -18.67 20.52
CA ARG A 285 12.86 -19.84 19.63
C ARG A 285 12.97 -19.45 18.16
N LEU A 286 12.41 -18.29 17.79
CA LEU A 286 12.54 -17.79 16.42
C LEU A 286 13.98 -17.37 16.13
N ARG A 287 14.65 -16.66 17.04
CA ARG A 287 16.08 -16.31 16.91
C ARG A 287 16.97 -17.54 16.79
N LEU A 288 16.72 -18.58 17.60
CA LEU A 288 17.44 -19.85 17.52
C LEU A 288 17.20 -20.54 16.17
N ALA A 289 15.98 -20.53 15.66
CA ALA A 289 15.65 -21.10 14.35
C ALA A 289 16.37 -20.35 13.22
N VAL A 290 16.39 -19.00 13.26
CA VAL A 290 17.14 -18.19 12.32
C VAL A 290 18.65 -18.51 12.40
N GLY A 291 19.21 -18.58 13.59
CA GLY A 291 20.62 -18.96 13.80
C GLY A 291 20.97 -20.34 13.22
N ALA A 292 20.02 -21.29 13.26
CA ALA A 292 20.23 -22.64 12.70
C ALA A 292 20.27 -22.66 11.16
N VAL A 293 19.67 -21.67 10.49
CA VAL A 293 19.64 -21.60 9.01
C VAL A 293 20.71 -20.67 8.43
N LEU A 294 21.26 -19.74 9.22
CA LEU A 294 22.29 -18.79 8.75
C LEU A 294 23.50 -19.43 8.08
N PRO A 295 24.02 -20.61 8.49
CA PRO A 295 25.16 -21.23 7.80
C PRO A 295 24.91 -21.53 6.31
N VAL A 296 23.66 -21.60 5.86
CA VAL A 296 23.32 -21.81 4.42
C VAL A 296 23.87 -20.70 3.52
N ILE A 297 24.03 -19.47 4.06
CA ILE A 297 24.49 -18.33 3.27
C ILE A 297 26.02 -18.29 3.11
N GLU A 298 26.74 -19.14 3.82
CA GLU A 298 28.20 -19.26 3.67
C GLU A 298 28.53 -19.72 2.25
N GLY A 299 29.41 -18.99 1.58
CA GLY A 299 29.81 -19.30 0.22
C GLY A 299 28.83 -18.90 -0.90
N TRP A 300 27.73 -18.20 -0.57
CA TRP A 300 26.86 -17.66 -1.61
C TRP A 300 27.57 -16.64 -2.49
N ALA A 301 27.51 -16.87 -3.78
CA ALA A 301 27.97 -15.90 -4.75
C ALA A 301 27.01 -14.65 -4.71
N ASP A 302 27.62 -13.48 -4.63
CA ASP A 302 26.85 -12.23 -4.65
C ASP A 302 26.20 -12.01 -6.02
N PRO A 303 24.90 -11.75 -6.12
CA PRO A 303 24.22 -11.52 -7.39
C PRO A 303 24.66 -10.24 -8.09
N LEU A 304 25.22 -9.26 -7.35
CA LEU A 304 25.73 -8.02 -7.92
C LEU A 304 27.16 -8.22 -8.44
N PRO A 305 27.47 -7.71 -9.64
CA PRO A 305 28.85 -7.59 -10.09
C PRO A 305 29.71 -6.84 -9.08
N GLN A 306 30.95 -7.28 -8.91
CA GLN A 306 31.86 -6.65 -7.94
C GLN A 306 32.05 -5.16 -8.20
N SER A 307 32.15 -4.75 -9.47
CA SER A 307 32.26 -3.35 -9.88
C SER A 307 31.10 -2.50 -9.40
N VAL A 308 29.85 -2.98 -9.59
CA VAL A 308 28.62 -2.31 -9.13
C VAL A 308 28.60 -2.21 -7.61
N ARG A 309 28.90 -3.31 -6.92
CA ARG A 309 28.91 -3.36 -5.47
C ARG A 309 29.92 -2.37 -4.87
N GLN A 310 31.14 -2.31 -5.43
CA GLN A 310 32.16 -1.37 -4.98
C GLN A 310 31.82 0.09 -5.28
N ALA A 311 31.31 0.38 -6.47
CA ALA A 311 30.90 1.73 -6.85
C ALA A 311 29.77 2.28 -5.96
N GLN A 312 28.85 1.42 -5.52
CA GLN A 312 27.74 1.79 -4.64
C GLN A 312 28.08 1.67 -3.14
N GLY A 313 29.28 1.25 -2.77
CA GLY A 313 29.70 1.07 -1.37
C GLY A 313 28.85 0.04 -0.62
N LEU A 314 28.44 -1.06 -1.28
CA LEU A 314 27.57 -2.07 -0.71
C LEU A 314 28.35 -3.27 -0.17
N MET A 315 27.96 -3.79 0.99
CA MET A 315 28.54 -5.02 1.53
C MET A 315 28.08 -6.25 0.74
N LEU A 316 28.74 -7.40 0.94
CA LEU A 316 28.30 -8.68 0.38
C LEU A 316 26.91 -9.04 0.90
N ARG A 317 26.06 -9.63 0.03
CA ARG A 317 24.70 -10.02 0.40
C ARG A 317 24.67 -11.04 1.54
N SER A 318 25.60 -12.00 1.56
CA SER A 318 25.73 -12.96 2.65
C SER A 318 26.00 -12.27 3.99
N HIS A 319 26.92 -11.29 4.02
CA HIS A 319 27.20 -10.50 5.21
C HIS A 319 25.98 -9.64 5.62
N ALA A 320 25.27 -9.06 4.65
CA ALA A 320 24.05 -8.30 4.94
C ALA A 320 22.95 -9.16 5.55
N LEU A 321 22.76 -10.39 5.08
CA LEU A 321 21.81 -11.33 5.67
C LEU A 321 22.24 -11.79 7.06
N GLN A 322 23.54 -11.93 7.30
CA GLN A 322 24.04 -12.23 8.64
C GLN A 322 23.81 -11.07 9.61
N GLU A 323 24.22 -9.86 9.23
CA GLU A 323 24.13 -8.66 10.08
C GLU A 323 22.67 -8.20 10.32
N ILE A 324 21.73 -8.43 9.40
CA ILE A 324 20.31 -8.11 9.62
C ILE A 324 19.67 -9.00 10.68
N HIS A 325 20.15 -10.25 10.82
CA HIS A 325 19.64 -11.22 11.79
C HIS A 325 20.47 -11.29 13.07
N GLN A 326 21.76 -11.00 12.98
CA GLN A 326 22.73 -11.03 14.09
C GLN A 326 23.65 -9.83 14.01
N PRO A 327 23.14 -8.60 14.23
CA PRO A 327 23.93 -7.39 14.06
C PRO A 327 25.08 -7.32 15.06
N SER A 328 26.26 -7.00 14.54
CA SER A 328 27.46 -6.76 15.34
C SER A 328 27.39 -5.41 16.06
N ASP A 329 26.96 -4.38 15.32
CA ASP A 329 26.78 -3.00 15.79
C ASP A 329 25.72 -2.28 14.95
N GLN A 330 25.38 -1.04 15.34
CA GLN A 330 24.37 -0.24 14.64
C GLN A 330 24.81 0.19 13.22
N GLU A 331 26.09 0.47 13.03
CA GLU A 331 26.62 0.90 11.74
C GLU A 331 26.57 -0.23 10.70
N ARG A 332 26.99 -1.43 11.10
CA ARG A 332 26.88 -2.62 10.24
C ARG A 332 25.44 -3.02 9.97
N LEU A 333 24.57 -2.89 10.96
CA LEU A 333 23.14 -3.10 10.77
C LEU A 333 22.55 -2.12 9.74
N ALA A 334 22.91 -0.84 9.81
CA ALA A 334 22.45 0.16 8.84
C ALA A 334 22.99 -0.14 7.43
N ALA A 335 24.26 -0.55 7.32
CA ALA A 335 24.87 -0.96 6.05
C ALA A 335 24.21 -2.23 5.48
N ALA A 336 23.89 -3.22 6.32
CA ALA A 336 23.17 -4.43 5.94
C ALA A 336 21.76 -4.11 5.43
N ARG A 337 21.01 -3.27 6.16
CA ARG A 337 19.68 -2.80 5.74
C ARG A 337 19.76 -2.09 4.39
N ARG A 338 20.72 -1.16 4.21
CA ARG A 338 20.93 -0.45 2.94
C ARG A 338 21.18 -1.42 1.79
N ARG A 339 21.99 -2.47 1.99
CA ARG A 339 22.27 -3.48 0.97
C ARG A 339 20.99 -4.25 0.59
N LEU A 340 20.23 -4.75 1.54
CA LEU A 340 19.04 -5.55 1.26
C LEU A 340 17.92 -4.72 0.65
N VAL A 341 17.76 -3.47 1.09
CA VAL A 341 16.84 -2.48 0.48
C VAL A 341 17.24 -2.21 -0.98
N PHE A 342 18.54 -2.04 -1.25
CA PHE A 342 19.03 -1.86 -2.61
C PHE A 342 18.72 -3.09 -3.49
N ASP A 343 18.90 -4.30 -2.97
CA ASP A 343 18.58 -5.54 -3.71
C ASP A 343 17.10 -5.63 -4.06
N GLU A 344 16.19 -5.29 -3.12
CA GLU A 344 14.75 -5.26 -3.37
C GLU A 344 14.38 -4.27 -4.47
N PHE A 345 14.91 -3.05 -4.39
CA PHE A 345 14.67 -2.03 -5.40
C PHE A 345 15.30 -2.35 -6.76
N LEU A 346 16.50 -2.93 -6.78
CA LEU A 346 17.14 -3.31 -8.02
C LEU A 346 16.34 -4.35 -8.78
N VAL A 347 15.87 -5.41 -8.10
CA VAL A 347 15.05 -6.45 -8.74
C VAL A 347 13.73 -5.87 -9.23
N LEU A 348 13.12 -4.95 -8.47
CA LEU A 348 11.92 -4.21 -8.90
C LEU A 348 12.20 -3.42 -10.19
N GLN A 349 13.27 -2.61 -10.22
CA GLN A 349 13.62 -1.77 -11.34
C GLN A 349 14.04 -2.58 -12.59
N LEU A 350 14.73 -3.69 -12.41
CA LEU A 350 15.04 -4.62 -13.52
C LEU A 350 13.75 -5.21 -14.12
N GLY A 351 12.79 -5.58 -13.27
CA GLY A 351 11.50 -6.08 -13.73
C GLY A 351 10.71 -5.05 -14.53
N LEU A 352 10.71 -3.79 -14.07
CA LEU A 352 10.09 -2.66 -14.77
C LEU A 352 10.81 -2.33 -16.08
N ALA A 353 12.13 -2.34 -16.08
CA ALA A 353 12.93 -2.09 -17.28
C ALA A 353 12.69 -3.16 -18.39
N GLN A 354 12.61 -4.44 -18.01
CA GLN A 354 12.27 -5.51 -18.96
C GLN A 354 10.86 -5.35 -19.52
N ARG A 355 9.88 -5.03 -18.69
CA ARG A 355 8.50 -4.78 -19.12
C ARG A 355 8.41 -3.58 -20.05
N ARG A 356 9.12 -2.49 -19.72
CA ARG A 356 9.24 -1.30 -20.57
C ARG A 356 9.84 -1.64 -21.94
N ARG A 357 10.90 -2.45 -21.97
CA ARG A 357 11.51 -2.92 -23.23
C ARG A 357 10.52 -3.72 -24.06
N GLN A 358 9.75 -4.64 -23.47
CA GLN A 358 8.72 -5.39 -24.17
C GLN A 358 7.65 -4.47 -24.78
N LEU A 359 7.22 -3.44 -24.06
CA LEU A 359 6.28 -2.46 -24.59
C LEU A 359 6.88 -1.64 -25.74
N ARG A 360 8.16 -1.26 -25.65
CA ARG A 360 8.86 -0.48 -26.68
C ARG A 360 9.30 -1.29 -27.91
N SER A 361 9.33 -2.62 -27.82
CA SER A 361 9.67 -3.47 -28.97
C SER A 361 8.57 -3.49 -30.07
N ALA A 362 7.39 -2.99 -29.77
CA ALA A 362 6.31 -2.82 -30.71
C ALA A 362 6.53 -1.55 -31.57
N GLN A 363 6.09 -1.56 -32.82
CA GLN A 363 6.16 -0.38 -33.68
C GLN A 363 4.89 0.45 -33.57
N ALA A 364 5.06 1.73 -33.22
CA ALA A 364 3.99 2.73 -33.18
C ALA A 364 4.05 3.68 -34.41
N PRO A 365 2.96 4.33 -34.76
CA PRO A 365 2.96 5.35 -35.81
C PRO A 365 3.77 6.58 -35.38
N VAL A 366 4.60 7.13 -36.24
CA VAL A 366 5.27 8.42 -36.01
C VAL A 366 4.22 9.52 -36.17
N LEU A 367 4.01 10.32 -35.12
CA LEU A 367 2.96 11.35 -35.07
C LEU A 367 3.48 12.78 -35.22
N VAL A 368 4.78 12.97 -35.34
CA VAL A 368 5.39 14.26 -35.63
C VAL A 368 5.85 14.28 -37.08
N THR A 369 5.17 15.07 -37.87
CA THR A 369 5.55 15.28 -39.28
C THR A 369 6.43 16.54 -39.38
N SER A 370 7.37 16.52 -40.29
CA SER A 370 8.33 17.61 -40.53
C SER A 370 7.75 18.79 -41.31
N ASP A 371 6.48 18.77 -41.70
CA ASP A 371 5.78 19.75 -42.53
C ASP A 371 4.27 19.74 -42.29
N PRO A 372 3.55 20.80 -42.51
CA PRO A 372 3.77 22.13 -43.03
C PRO A 372 3.51 23.25 -42.00
N GLN A 373 3.90 24.46 -42.33
CA GLN A 373 3.60 25.66 -41.52
C GLN A 373 2.29 26.32 -41.98
N PRO A 374 1.42 26.75 -41.09
CA PRO A 374 1.45 26.60 -39.62
C PRO A 374 0.75 25.29 -39.16
N SER A 375 1.40 24.49 -38.33
CA SER A 375 0.86 23.25 -37.77
C SER A 375 -0.44 23.46 -36.96
N LEU A 376 -1.30 22.44 -36.88
CA LEU A 376 -2.51 22.49 -36.02
C LEU A 376 -2.19 22.87 -34.59
N VAL A 377 -1.06 22.38 -34.08
CA VAL A 377 -0.57 22.71 -32.74
C VAL A 377 -0.22 24.22 -32.62
N ALA A 378 0.47 24.79 -33.63
CA ALA A 378 0.80 26.23 -33.63
C ALA A 378 -0.47 27.10 -33.73
N ARG A 379 -1.43 26.71 -34.56
CA ARG A 379 -2.75 27.37 -34.66
C ARG A 379 -3.51 27.27 -33.34
N PHE A 380 -3.48 26.14 -32.67
CA PHE A 380 -4.09 25.98 -31.34
C PHE A 380 -3.47 26.91 -30.30
N PHE A 381 -2.14 27.02 -30.23
CA PHE A 381 -1.48 27.92 -29.31
C PHE A 381 -1.82 29.38 -29.57
N ALA A 382 -2.02 29.77 -30.83
CA ALA A 382 -2.46 31.10 -31.17
C ALA A 382 -3.89 31.47 -30.74
N LEU A 383 -4.75 30.43 -30.53
CA LEU A 383 -6.10 30.63 -30.01
C LEU A 383 -6.17 30.75 -28.48
N LEU A 384 -5.09 30.36 -27.77
CA LEU A 384 -5.08 30.44 -26.31
C LEU A 384 -5.02 31.91 -25.85
N PRO A 385 -5.83 32.29 -24.84
CA PRO A 385 -5.80 33.66 -24.29
C PRO A 385 -4.61 33.89 -23.33
N PHE A 386 -3.65 32.95 -23.25
CA PHE A 386 -2.48 33.00 -22.37
C PHE A 386 -1.29 32.30 -23.03
N GLY A 387 -0.08 32.67 -22.60
CA GLY A 387 1.15 31.95 -22.98
C GLY A 387 1.35 30.68 -22.15
N LEU A 388 2.10 29.72 -22.69
CA LEU A 388 2.52 28.53 -21.98
C LEU A 388 3.54 28.87 -20.89
N THR A 389 3.57 28.10 -19.81
CA THR A 389 4.64 28.16 -18.81
C THR A 389 5.88 27.40 -19.29
N GLY A 390 7.06 27.72 -18.74
CA GLY A 390 8.29 27.00 -19.06
C GLY A 390 8.18 25.48 -18.78
N ALA A 391 7.47 25.10 -17.72
CA ALA A 391 7.20 23.69 -17.41
C ALA A 391 6.31 23.01 -18.46
N GLN A 392 5.29 23.70 -18.98
CA GLN A 392 4.43 23.17 -20.04
C GLN A 392 5.21 23.00 -21.36
N GLU A 393 6.05 23.97 -21.74
CA GLU A 393 6.90 23.89 -22.92
C GLU A 393 7.90 22.74 -22.82
N ARG A 394 8.55 22.55 -21.67
CA ARG A 394 9.45 21.43 -21.40
C ARG A 394 8.73 20.08 -21.60
N VAL A 395 7.56 19.91 -20.99
CA VAL A 395 6.78 18.66 -21.09
C VAL A 395 6.30 18.43 -22.52
N LEU A 396 5.89 19.47 -23.25
CA LEU A 396 5.52 19.36 -24.67
C LEU A 396 6.71 18.96 -25.53
N ALA A 397 7.91 19.47 -25.26
CA ALA A 397 9.12 19.07 -25.97
C ALA A 397 9.43 17.56 -25.74
N GLU A 398 9.30 17.07 -24.51
CA GLU A 398 9.46 15.65 -24.18
C GLU A 398 8.43 14.76 -24.89
N ILE A 399 7.15 15.16 -24.91
CA ILE A 399 6.08 14.44 -25.61
C ILE A 399 6.35 14.45 -27.11
N ARG A 400 6.73 15.57 -27.70
CA ARG A 400 7.04 15.69 -29.13
C ARG A 400 8.21 14.78 -29.51
N GLN A 401 9.24 14.71 -28.66
CA GLN A 401 10.36 13.80 -28.88
C GLN A 401 9.92 12.33 -28.88
N ASP A 402 9.03 11.93 -27.96
CA ASP A 402 8.50 10.57 -27.93
C ASP A 402 7.63 10.26 -29.16
N LEU A 403 6.75 11.19 -29.55
CA LEU A 403 5.87 11.04 -30.72
C LEU A 403 6.61 11.02 -32.05
N SER A 404 7.88 11.47 -32.09
CA SER A 404 8.75 11.40 -33.27
C SER A 404 9.43 10.04 -33.46
N ARG A 405 9.31 9.12 -32.49
CA ARG A 405 9.92 7.80 -32.53
C ARG A 405 8.94 6.74 -33.05
N GLN A 406 9.47 5.64 -33.54
CA GLN A 406 8.68 4.46 -33.93
C GLN A 406 8.31 3.59 -32.73
N GLU A 407 8.79 3.92 -31.52
CA GLU A 407 8.45 3.24 -30.29
C GLU A 407 7.18 3.84 -29.68
N PRO A 408 6.26 3.01 -29.14
CA PRO A 408 5.08 3.54 -28.47
C PRO A 408 5.46 4.43 -27.26
N MET A 409 5.02 5.67 -27.27
CA MET A 409 5.11 6.52 -26.08
C MET A 409 4.23 5.92 -24.97
N ALA A 410 4.75 5.85 -23.75
CA ALA A 410 4.00 5.55 -22.56
C ALA A 410 4.43 6.56 -21.47
N ARG A 411 3.68 7.68 -21.33
CA ARG A 411 4.08 8.82 -20.49
C ARG A 411 3.00 9.22 -19.49
N LEU A 412 3.43 9.52 -18.28
CA LEU A 412 2.61 10.09 -17.21
C LEU A 412 2.96 11.58 -17.05
N VAL A 413 1.99 12.45 -17.28
CA VAL A 413 2.08 13.88 -16.97
C VAL A 413 1.40 14.15 -15.63
N GLN A 414 2.18 14.59 -14.67
CA GLN A 414 1.68 14.95 -13.36
C GLN A 414 1.88 16.45 -13.09
N GLY A 415 0.97 17.03 -12.32
CA GLY A 415 1.03 18.44 -11.96
C GLY A 415 -0.20 18.81 -11.14
N ASP A 416 -0.13 19.90 -10.44
CA ASP A 416 -1.21 20.38 -9.58
C ASP A 416 -2.54 20.59 -10.31
N VAL A 417 -3.63 20.68 -9.55
CA VAL A 417 -4.93 21.06 -10.09
C VAL A 417 -4.83 22.45 -10.73
N GLY A 418 -5.16 22.55 -12.03
CA GLY A 418 -5.07 23.81 -12.77
C GLY A 418 -3.69 24.14 -13.33
N SER A 419 -2.71 23.24 -13.32
CA SER A 419 -1.39 23.43 -13.96
C SER A 419 -1.43 23.41 -15.50
N GLY A 420 -2.60 23.19 -16.12
CA GLY A 420 -2.77 23.21 -17.57
C GLY A 420 -2.50 21.88 -18.29
N LYS A 421 -2.53 20.75 -17.59
CA LYS A 421 -2.36 19.39 -18.17
C LYS A 421 -3.23 19.13 -19.40
N THR A 422 -4.47 19.62 -19.39
CA THR A 422 -5.42 19.48 -20.51
C THR A 422 -4.93 20.16 -21.78
N VAL A 423 -4.26 21.32 -21.68
CA VAL A 423 -3.68 22.04 -22.83
C VAL A 423 -2.55 21.20 -23.44
N VAL A 424 -1.69 20.64 -22.59
CA VAL A 424 -0.58 19.76 -23.03
C VAL A 424 -1.12 18.50 -23.72
N ALA A 425 -2.14 17.88 -23.14
CA ALA A 425 -2.77 16.70 -23.72
C ALA A 425 -3.45 17.00 -25.07
N LEU A 426 -4.13 18.15 -25.18
CA LEU A 426 -4.78 18.56 -26.41
C LEU A 426 -3.76 18.85 -27.51
N ALA A 427 -2.63 19.50 -27.19
CA ALA A 427 -1.55 19.70 -28.15
C ALA A 427 -0.99 18.37 -28.68
N ALA A 428 -0.83 17.35 -27.82
CA ALA A 428 -0.42 16.01 -28.24
C ALA A 428 -1.48 15.32 -29.13
N LEU A 429 -2.77 15.46 -28.81
CA LEU A 429 -3.87 14.94 -29.61
C LEU A 429 -3.93 15.60 -31.00
N LEU A 430 -3.72 16.92 -31.05
CA LEU A 430 -3.67 17.64 -32.30
C LEU A 430 -2.49 17.23 -33.19
N ALA A 431 -1.33 16.94 -32.60
CA ALA A 431 -0.20 16.37 -33.35
C ALA A 431 -0.55 14.99 -33.96
N ALA A 432 -1.27 14.14 -33.22
CA ALA A 432 -1.74 12.86 -33.75
C ALA A 432 -2.75 13.04 -34.88
N ILE A 433 -3.68 13.98 -34.78
CA ILE A 433 -4.69 14.29 -35.79
C ILE A 433 -4.02 14.87 -37.05
N GLU A 434 -3.04 15.73 -36.91
CA GLU A 434 -2.25 16.29 -37.99
C GLU A 434 -1.49 15.22 -38.76
N ALA A 435 -1.04 14.15 -38.10
CA ALA A 435 -0.43 12.96 -38.70
C ALA A 435 -1.46 12.00 -39.34
N GLY A 436 -2.73 12.39 -39.43
CA GLY A 436 -3.80 11.59 -40.02
C GLY A 436 -4.25 10.41 -39.15
N CYS A 437 -4.03 10.48 -37.84
CA CYS A 437 -4.52 9.52 -36.87
C CYS A 437 -5.70 10.06 -36.04
N GLN A 438 -6.42 9.18 -35.39
CA GLN A 438 -7.48 9.53 -34.45
C GLN A 438 -6.93 9.57 -33.02
N GLY A 439 -7.54 10.42 -32.17
CA GLY A 439 -7.24 10.53 -30.75
C GLY A 439 -8.41 10.06 -29.89
N ALA A 440 -8.10 9.51 -28.73
CA ALA A 440 -9.08 9.17 -27.68
C ALA A 440 -8.72 9.89 -26.39
N LEU A 441 -9.70 10.56 -25.73
CA LEU A 441 -9.56 11.16 -24.42
C LEU A 441 -10.54 10.49 -23.45
N MET A 442 -10.03 9.72 -22.51
CA MET A 442 -10.82 9.00 -21.51
C MET A 442 -10.80 9.72 -20.16
N ALA A 443 -11.98 10.00 -19.63
CA ALA A 443 -12.19 10.59 -18.30
C ALA A 443 -12.93 9.62 -17.36
N PRO A 444 -12.72 9.66 -16.04
CA PRO A 444 -13.28 8.69 -15.10
C PRO A 444 -14.79 8.83 -14.88
N THR A 445 -15.35 9.99 -15.14
CA THR A 445 -16.79 10.25 -14.94
C THR A 445 -17.41 10.97 -16.13
N GLU A 446 -18.74 10.84 -16.30
CA GLU A 446 -19.47 11.52 -17.36
C GLU A 446 -19.39 13.04 -17.24
N VAL A 447 -19.43 13.57 -16.02
CA VAL A 447 -19.31 15.02 -15.76
C VAL A 447 -17.97 15.54 -16.27
N LEU A 448 -16.87 14.84 -15.96
CA LEU A 448 -15.54 15.23 -16.45
C LEU A 448 -15.41 15.09 -17.98
N ALA A 449 -15.94 14.02 -18.54
CA ALA A 449 -15.94 13.83 -20.00
C ALA A 449 -16.68 14.97 -20.70
N GLN A 450 -17.85 15.37 -20.19
CA GLN A 450 -18.63 16.50 -20.69
C GLN A 450 -17.89 17.84 -20.54
N GLN A 451 -17.23 18.06 -19.40
CA GLN A 451 -16.44 19.28 -19.17
C GLN A 451 -15.23 19.36 -20.10
N HIS A 452 -14.51 18.25 -20.26
CA HIS A 452 -13.42 18.18 -21.25
C HIS A 452 -13.96 18.46 -22.64
N PHE A 453 -15.03 17.79 -23.03
CA PHE A 453 -15.63 17.99 -24.35
C PHE A 453 -16.04 19.45 -24.58
N ALA A 454 -16.76 20.07 -23.64
CA ALA A 454 -17.17 21.46 -23.75
C ALA A 454 -15.99 22.44 -23.88
N LYS A 455 -14.94 22.25 -23.06
CA LYS A 455 -13.73 23.10 -23.12
C LYS A 455 -12.99 22.96 -24.44
N VAL A 456 -12.86 21.74 -24.98
CA VAL A 456 -12.08 21.52 -26.20
C VAL A 456 -12.87 21.78 -27.47
N ALA A 457 -14.20 21.62 -27.43
CA ALA A 457 -15.08 21.77 -28.58
C ALA A 457 -14.97 23.16 -29.24
N ASP A 458 -14.89 24.23 -28.42
CA ASP A 458 -14.77 25.60 -28.91
C ASP A 458 -13.48 25.82 -29.69
N TRP A 459 -12.35 25.35 -29.18
CA TRP A 459 -11.06 25.43 -29.86
C TRP A 459 -10.99 24.53 -31.10
N LEU A 460 -11.50 23.31 -30.99
CA LEU A 460 -11.43 22.32 -32.06
C LEU A 460 -12.35 22.66 -33.23
N THR A 461 -13.49 23.30 -32.97
CA THR A 461 -14.38 23.83 -34.01
C THR A 461 -13.67 24.90 -34.83
N GLN A 462 -12.95 25.83 -34.21
CA GLN A 462 -12.14 26.84 -34.89
C GLN A 462 -10.98 26.25 -35.71
N LEU A 463 -10.47 25.09 -35.28
CA LEU A 463 -9.42 24.36 -35.98
C LEU A 463 -9.96 23.40 -37.04
N HIS A 464 -11.28 23.31 -37.24
CA HIS A 464 -11.97 22.37 -38.13
C HIS A 464 -11.67 20.88 -37.79
N VAL A 465 -11.53 20.55 -36.48
CA VAL A 465 -11.31 19.17 -36.02
C VAL A 465 -12.63 18.57 -35.51
N SER A 466 -13.05 17.45 -36.16
CA SER A 466 -14.26 16.75 -35.78
C SER A 466 -14.12 16.02 -34.47
N THR A 467 -14.99 16.39 -33.49
CA THR A 467 -14.91 15.89 -32.13
C THR A 467 -16.28 15.34 -31.68
N ALA A 468 -16.29 14.20 -31.00
CA ALA A 468 -17.50 13.59 -30.48
C ALA A 468 -17.38 13.17 -29.00
N LEU A 469 -18.53 13.10 -28.31
CA LEU A 469 -18.64 12.66 -26.92
C LEU A 469 -19.41 11.34 -26.83
N LEU A 470 -18.79 10.33 -26.19
CA LEU A 470 -19.41 9.02 -25.93
C LEU A 470 -19.41 8.72 -24.43
N THR A 471 -20.60 8.61 -23.85
CA THR A 471 -20.81 8.24 -22.44
C THR A 471 -21.84 7.11 -22.34
N GLY A 472 -22.03 6.57 -21.14
CA GLY A 472 -23.07 5.57 -20.89
C GLY A 472 -24.50 6.10 -21.12
N SER A 473 -24.70 7.42 -20.93
CA SER A 473 -26.00 8.09 -21.16
C SER A 473 -26.25 8.51 -22.62
N THR A 474 -25.31 8.23 -23.56
CA THR A 474 -25.49 8.60 -24.99
C THR A 474 -26.65 7.81 -25.60
N PRO A 475 -27.70 8.50 -26.18
CA PRO A 475 -28.85 7.82 -26.79
C PRO A 475 -28.45 6.84 -27.88
N ALA A 476 -29.12 5.68 -27.95
CA ALA A 476 -28.74 4.58 -28.85
C ALA A 476 -28.68 4.98 -30.35
N ARG A 477 -29.58 5.84 -30.81
CA ARG A 477 -29.55 6.34 -32.18
C ARG A 477 -28.31 7.18 -32.48
N ARG A 478 -27.98 8.11 -31.57
CA ARG A 478 -26.78 8.98 -31.71
C ARG A 478 -25.51 8.16 -31.58
N ARG A 479 -25.54 7.18 -30.70
CA ARG A 479 -24.40 6.25 -30.50
C ARG A 479 -24.07 5.48 -31.76
N ARG A 480 -25.09 4.92 -32.47
CA ARG A 480 -24.87 4.15 -33.69
C ARG A 480 -24.25 5.02 -34.79
N ALA A 481 -24.77 6.21 -35.05
CA ALA A 481 -24.22 7.14 -36.03
C ALA A 481 -22.79 7.53 -35.67
N LEU A 482 -22.51 7.84 -34.39
CA LEU A 482 -21.17 8.18 -33.92
C LEU A 482 -20.16 7.05 -34.14
N LEU A 483 -20.55 5.79 -33.87
CA LEU A 483 -19.68 4.64 -34.06
C LEU A 483 -19.37 4.39 -35.54
N GLU A 484 -20.30 4.62 -36.44
CA GLU A 484 -20.12 4.59 -37.86
C GLU A 484 -19.15 5.68 -38.33
N ASP A 485 -19.35 6.93 -37.90
CA ASP A 485 -18.47 8.06 -38.20
C ASP A 485 -17.05 7.84 -37.69
N LEU A 486 -16.92 7.20 -36.50
CA LEU A 486 -15.64 6.86 -35.90
C LEU A 486 -14.88 5.80 -36.71
N SER A 487 -15.56 4.72 -37.09
CA SER A 487 -14.94 3.63 -37.87
C SER A 487 -14.59 4.06 -39.31
N ASN A 488 -15.26 5.08 -39.83
CA ASN A 488 -14.96 5.68 -41.13
C ASN A 488 -13.89 6.81 -41.04
N GLY A 489 -13.39 7.13 -39.83
CA GLY A 489 -12.39 8.17 -39.61
C GLY A 489 -12.90 9.60 -39.69
N GLN A 490 -14.23 9.83 -39.78
CA GLN A 490 -14.83 11.18 -39.81
C GLN A 490 -14.75 11.84 -38.43
N VAL A 491 -14.83 11.10 -37.34
CA VAL A 491 -14.54 11.58 -35.98
C VAL A 491 -13.05 11.45 -35.71
N GLN A 492 -12.35 12.59 -35.56
CA GLN A 492 -10.92 12.66 -35.36
C GLN A 492 -10.55 12.57 -33.86
N LEU A 493 -11.38 13.12 -32.97
CA LEU A 493 -11.20 13.03 -31.52
C LEU A 493 -12.46 12.47 -30.87
N LEU A 494 -12.32 11.38 -30.12
CA LEU A 494 -13.39 10.83 -29.30
C LEU A 494 -13.09 11.09 -27.81
N VAL A 495 -13.98 11.85 -27.17
CA VAL A 495 -13.96 12.09 -25.70
C VAL A 495 -15.00 11.18 -25.05
N GLY A 496 -14.67 10.55 -23.92
CA GLY A 496 -15.69 9.76 -23.23
C GLY A 496 -15.22 9.12 -21.92
N THR A 497 -16.01 8.18 -21.44
CA THR A 497 -15.75 7.44 -20.21
C THR A 497 -15.35 5.99 -20.50
N HIS A 498 -15.59 5.07 -19.55
CA HIS A 498 -15.45 3.63 -19.80
C HIS A 498 -16.26 3.11 -21.01
N ALA A 499 -17.23 3.87 -21.51
CA ALA A 499 -17.94 3.55 -22.74
C ALA A 499 -17.01 3.40 -23.95
N LEU A 500 -15.82 4.03 -23.95
CA LEU A 500 -14.78 3.86 -24.97
C LEU A 500 -14.19 2.44 -24.98
N LEU A 501 -14.32 1.70 -23.90
CA LEU A 501 -13.77 0.33 -23.75
C LEU A 501 -14.69 -0.75 -24.31
N GLU A 502 -15.94 -0.41 -24.64
CA GLU A 502 -16.93 -1.37 -25.11
C GLU A 502 -16.57 -1.91 -26.50
N ASP A 503 -16.88 -3.18 -26.77
CA ASP A 503 -16.49 -3.87 -27.99
C ASP A 503 -16.96 -3.19 -29.30
N PRO A 504 -18.17 -2.57 -29.36
CA PRO A 504 -18.63 -1.88 -30.58
C PRO A 504 -17.85 -0.61 -30.94
N VAL A 505 -17.01 -0.09 -30.07
CA VAL A 505 -16.19 1.11 -30.36
C VAL A 505 -14.97 0.66 -31.17
N ASP A 506 -14.90 1.07 -32.40
CA ASP A 506 -13.80 0.75 -33.31
C ASP A 506 -13.29 2.03 -34.00
N PHE A 507 -11.97 2.17 -34.07
CA PHE A 507 -11.31 3.33 -34.66
C PHE A 507 -10.71 2.95 -36.00
N ALA A 508 -10.83 3.82 -37.00
CA ALA A 508 -10.18 3.64 -38.28
C ALA A 508 -8.65 3.63 -38.14
N ARG A 509 -8.09 4.54 -37.35
CA ARG A 509 -6.64 4.68 -37.12
C ARG A 509 -6.33 5.38 -35.81
N LEU A 510 -6.48 4.67 -34.68
CA LEU A 510 -6.15 5.23 -33.35
C LEU A 510 -4.63 5.38 -33.19
N GLY A 511 -4.14 6.63 -33.03
CA GLY A 511 -2.71 6.94 -32.86
C GLY A 511 -2.33 7.34 -31.45
N LEU A 512 -3.21 8.04 -30.72
CA LEU A 512 -2.93 8.49 -29.36
C LEU A 512 -4.13 8.28 -28.44
N VAL A 513 -3.85 7.69 -27.29
CA VAL A 513 -4.78 7.55 -26.18
C VAL A 513 -4.35 8.46 -25.03
N VAL A 514 -5.24 9.32 -24.58
CA VAL A 514 -5.08 10.14 -23.38
C VAL A 514 -6.01 9.64 -22.29
N VAL A 515 -5.48 9.40 -21.08
CA VAL A 515 -6.26 8.95 -19.92
C VAL A 515 -6.09 9.98 -18.80
N ASP A 516 -7.21 10.60 -18.40
CA ASP A 516 -7.20 11.55 -17.29
C ASP A 516 -7.50 10.83 -15.96
N GLU A 517 -6.90 11.31 -14.85
CA GLU A 517 -6.99 10.73 -13.51
C GLU A 517 -6.69 9.22 -13.47
N GLN A 518 -5.51 8.86 -13.95
CA GLN A 518 -5.05 7.47 -14.15
C GLN A 518 -5.33 6.55 -12.96
N HIS A 519 -5.21 7.05 -11.73
CA HIS A 519 -5.40 6.26 -10.51
C HIS A 519 -6.81 5.68 -10.34
N ARG A 520 -7.80 6.15 -11.11
CA ARG A 520 -9.18 5.66 -11.12
C ARG A 520 -9.43 4.53 -12.13
N PHE A 521 -8.42 4.19 -12.94
CA PHE A 521 -8.54 3.15 -13.95
C PHE A 521 -7.61 1.98 -13.66
N GLY A 522 -8.14 0.76 -13.77
CA GLY A 522 -7.33 -0.45 -13.68
C GLY A 522 -6.41 -0.65 -14.90
N VAL A 523 -5.30 -1.38 -14.72
CA VAL A 523 -4.37 -1.73 -15.80
C VAL A 523 -5.07 -2.41 -16.97
N ASN A 524 -6.02 -3.32 -16.69
CA ASN A 524 -6.79 -4.03 -17.70
C ASN A 524 -7.65 -3.10 -18.57
N GLN A 525 -8.20 -2.04 -18.01
CA GLN A 525 -9.00 -1.06 -18.76
C GLN A 525 -8.14 -0.30 -19.75
N ARG A 526 -6.96 0.14 -19.35
CA ARG A 526 -5.99 0.80 -20.24
C ARG A 526 -5.57 -0.12 -21.38
N ASN A 527 -5.23 -1.37 -21.07
CA ASN A 527 -4.83 -2.36 -22.08
C ASN A 527 -5.95 -2.62 -23.10
N ARG A 528 -7.22 -2.65 -22.68
CA ARG A 528 -8.38 -2.78 -23.60
C ARG A 528 -8.49 -1.59 -24.53
N LEU A 529 -8.23 -0.37 -24.08
CA LEU A 529 -8.29 0.81 -24.93
C LEU A 529 -7.10 0.83 -25.93
N LEU A 530 -5.90 0.48 -25.48
CA LEU A 530 -4.74 0.36 -26.35
C LEU A 530 -4.90 -0.74 -27.42
N ALA A 531 -5.60 -1.82 -27.10
CA ALA A 531 -5.88 -2.91 -28.04
C ALA A 531 -6.84 -2.51 -29.19
N LYS A 532 -7.48 -1.33 -29.15
CA LYS A 532 -8.36 -0.81 -30.21
C LYS A 532 -7.59 -0.14 -31.36
N GLY A 533 -6.27 -0.04 -31.24
CA GLY A 533 -5.40 0.49 -32.30
C GLY A 533 -4.16 -0.38 -32.50
N LEU A 534 -3.46 -0.15 -33.62
CA LEU A 534 -2.18 -0.80 -33.90
C LEU A 534 -1.08 -0.08 -33.09
N GLN A 535 -0.92 -0.46 -31.80
CA GLN A 535 0.08 0.09 -30.88
C GLN A 535 0.03 1.63 -30.74
N PRO A 536 -1.11 2.21 -30.31
CA PRO A 536 -1.22 3.65 -30.14
C PRO A 536 -0.31 4.13 -29.00
N HIS A 537 0.11 5.39 -29.07
CA HIS A 537 0.79 6.07 -27.98
C HIS A 537 -0.15 6.26 -26.79
N LEU A 538 0.40 6.24 -25.57
CA LEU A 538 -0.32 6.43 -24.32
C LEU A 538 0.20 7.65 -23.58
N LEU A 539 -0.67 8.61 -23.31
CA LEU A 539 -0.45 9.73 -22.41
C LEU A 539 -1.42 9.60 -21.23
N THR A 540 -0.89 9.53 -20.03
CA THR A 540 -1.72 9.51 -18.83
C THR A 540 -1.53 10.78 -18.05
N MET A 541 -2.59 11.29 -17.41
CA MET A 541 -2.54 12.48 -16.57
C MET A 541 -3.01 12.18 -15.16
N THR A 542 -2.48 12.92 -14.19
CA THR A 542 -3.00 12.91 -12.83
C THR A 542 -2.91 14.32 -12.21
N ALA A 543 -3.95 14.72 -11.49
CA ALA A 543 -3.96 15.93 -10.69
C ALA A 543 -3.49 15.70 -9.25
N THR A 544 -3.28 14.43 -8.84
CA THR A 544 -2.57 14.13 -7.59
C THR A 544 -1.09 14.16 -7.87
N PRO A 545 -0.33 15.10 -7.30
CA PRO A 545 1.11 14.99 -7.29
C PRO A 545 1.50 13.70 -6.58
N ILE A 546 2.23 12.85 -7.29
CA ILE A 546 2.77 11.60 -6.74
C ILE A 546 4.24 11.87 -6.46
N PRO A 547 4.76 11.60 -5.25
CA PRO A 547 6.19 11.72 -5.00
C PRO A 547 7.00 11.03 -6.09
N ARG A 548 8.07 11.67 -6.56
CA ARG A 548 8.87 11.17 -7.69
C ARG A 548 9.31 9.72 -7.48
N THR A 549 9.75 9.39 -6.27
CA THR A 549 10.15 8.04 -5.88
C THR A 549 9.02 7.02 -6.01
N LEU A 550 7.83 7.40 -5.59
CA LEU A 550 6.64 6.57 -5.70
C LEU A 550 6.17 6.43 -7.16
N ALA A 551 6.21 7.51 -7.94
CA ALA A 551 5.86 7.48 -9.36
C ALA A 551 6.79 6.54 -10.15
N LEU A 552 8.09 6.58 -9.88
CA LEU A 552 9.11 5.72 -10.50
C LEU A 552 8.97 4.24 -10.13
N SER A 553 8.36 3.95 -8.99
CA SER A 553 8.13 2.57 -8.52
C SER A 553 6.79 2.01 -8.97
N LEU A 554 5.73 2.82 -8.91
CA LEU A 554 4.36 2.41 -9.26
C LEU A 554 4.13 2.38 -10.77
N HIS A 555 4.73 3.33 -11.47
CA HIS A 555 4.54 3.58 -12.89
C HIS A 555 5.88 3.50 -13.64
N GLY A 556 6.78 2.62 -13.21
CA GLY A 556 8.10 2.47 -13.83
C GLY A 556 8.07 1.95 -15.28
N ASP A 557 6.88 1.53 -15.75
CA ASP A 557 6.58 1.27 -17.16
C ASP A 557 6.26 2.56 -17.97
N LEU A 558 6.06 3.70 -17.29
CA LEU A 558 5.79 5.00 -17.89
C LEU A 558 6.98 5.95 -17.71
N ASP A 559 7.20 6.83 -18.70
CA ASP A 559 8.04 8.01 -18.54
C ASP A 559 7.26 9.07 -17.76
N VAL A 560 7.90 9.76 -16.81
CA VAL A 560 7.23 10.73 -15.94
C VAL A 560 7.68 12.13 -16.28
N SER A 561 6.71 13.01 -16.59
CA SER A 561 6.89 14.45 -16.77
C SER A 561 6.15 15.22 -15.68
N GLN A 562 6.74 16.30 -15.19
CA GLN A 562 6.16 17.12 -14.13
C GLN A 562 5.91 18.55 -14.62
N ILE A 563 4.69 19.05 -14.40
CA ILE A 563 4.35 20.46 -14.55
C ILE A 563 4.35 21.04 -13.14
N ASP A 564 5.47 21.60 -12.78
CA ASP A 564 5.80 22.17 -11.46
C ASP A 564 5.55 23.68 -11.38
N GLU A 565 4.99 24.26 -12.43
CA GLU A 565 4.61 25.68 -12.51
C GLU A 565 3.10 25.83 -12.65
N LEU A 566 2.55 26.85 -12.00
CA LEU A 566 1.16 27.26 -12.19
C LEU A 566 1.08 28.35 -13.27
N PRO A 567 -0.01 28.41 -14.06
CA PRO A 567 -0.22 29.45 -15.03
C PRO A 567 -0.18 30.85 -14.40
N PRO A 568 0.33 31.88 -15.12
CA PRO A 568 0.40 33.26 -14.62
C PRO A 568 -1.01 33.79 -14.29
N GLY A 569 -1.09 34.64 -13.26
CA GLY A 569 -2.35 35.25 -12.80
C GLY A 569 -3.14 34.45 -11.77
N ARG A 570 -2.76 33.20 -11.46
CA ARG A 570 -3.38 32.43 -10.39
C ARG A 570 -2.91 32.92 -9.02
N GLN A 571 -3.86 33.25 -8.14
CA GLN A 571 -3.56 33.66 -6.76
C GLN A 571 -3.43 32.42 -5.84
N PRO A 572 -2.48 32.41 -4.89
CA PRO A 572 -2.38 31.36 -3.90
C PRO A 572 -3.63 31.34 -3.01
N VAL A 573 -4.10 30.13 -2.68
CA VAL A 573 -5.24 29.94 -1.77
C VAL A 573 -4.74 30.05 -0.34
N VAL A 574 -5.30 30.99 0.43
CA VAL A 574 -4.99 31.15 1.86
C VAL A 574 -5.61 30.01 2.65
N THR A 575 -4.78 29.18 3.25
CA THR A 575 -5.25 28.02 4.05
C THR A 575 -5.15 28.35 5.54
N LYS A 576 -6.19 28.05 6.32
CA LYS A 576 -6.19 28.19 7.79
C LYS A 576 -6.74 26.95 8.45
N VAL A 577 -6.12 26.52 9.55
CA VAL A 577 -6.60 25.46 10.41
C VAL A 577 -7.37 26.07 11.59
N LEU A 578 -8.66 25.78 11.68
CA LEU A 578 -9.54 26.27 12.72
C LEU A 578 -9.95 25.15 13.67
N ARG A 579 -10.15 25.48 14.94
CA ARG A 579 -10.82 24.58 15.89
C ARG A 579 -12.32 24.64 15.71
N SER A 580 -13.05 23.59 16.10
CA SER A 580 -14.52 23.58 16.05
C SER A 580 -15.17 24.77 16.79
N SER A 581 -14.53 25.27 17.86
CA SER A 581 -14.97 26.45 18.58
C SER A 581 -14.87 27.75 17.77
N ALA A 582 -14.05 27.79 16.73
CA ALA A 582 -13.87 28.92 15.82
C ALA A 582 -14.65 28.75 14.49
N ARG A 583 -15.59 27.79 14.41
CA ARG A 583 -16.39 27.52 13.20
C ARG A 583 -17.19 28.76 12.74
N GLN A 584 -17.57 29.65 13.66
CA GLN A 584 -18.28 30.88 13.33
C GLN A 584 -17.45 31.80 12.41
N GLU A 585 -16.12 31.81 12.54
CA GLU A 585 -15.25 32.60 11.62
C GLU A 585 -15.40 32.12 10.18
N ALA A 586 -15.56 30.80 9.99
CA ALA A 586 -15.77 30.23 8.65
C ALA A 586 -17.12 30.63 8.06
N TYR A 587 -18.18 30.65 8.88
CA TYR A 587 -19.51 31.06 8.45
C TYR A 587 -19.58 32.56 8.15
N ASP A 588 -18.92 33.38 8.92
CA ASP A 588 -18.84 34.82 8.69
C ASP A 588 -18.08 35.15 7.39
N LEU A 589 -17.00 34.40 7.09
CA LEU A 589 -16.29 34.53 5.82
C LEU A 589 -17.18 34.12 4.63
N ILE A 590 -17.94 33.01 4.75
CA ILE A 590 -18.90 32.59 3.71
C ILE A 590 -19.90 33.72 3.42
N ARG A 591 -20.49 34.33 4.45
CA ARG A 591 -21.45 35.44 4.30
C ARG A 591 -20.81 36.63 3.59
N ALA A 592 -19.59 37.02 3.98
CA ALA A 592 -18.88 38.15 3.36
C ALA A 592 -18.60 37.91 1.88
N GLU A 593 -18.12 36.75 1.53
CA GLU A 593 -17.79 36.39 0.14
C GLU A 593 -19.04 36.24 -0.73
N VAL A 594 -20.10 35.64 -0.19
CA VAL A 594 -21.40 35.51 -0.90
C VAL A 594 -22.04 36.87 -1.12
N ALA A 595 -21.96 37.80 -0.16
CA ALA A 595 -22.41 39.18 -0.33
C ALA A 595 -21.62 39.90 -1.44
N GLY A 596 -20.35 39.50 -1.67
CA GLY A 596 -19.52 39.96 -2.80
C GLY A 596 -19.81 39.26 -4.13
N GLY A 597 -20.84 38.41 -4.22
CA GLY A 597 -21.21 37.67 -5.43
C GLY A 597 -20.40 36.38 -5.64
N GLN A 598 -19.58 35.98 -4.67
CA GLN A 598 -18.79 34.73 -4.70
C GLN A 598 -19.57 33.55 -4.16
N ARG A 599 -18.99 32.35 -4.18
CA ARG A 599 -19.64 31.12 -3.77
C ARG A 599 -18.73 30.29 -2.85
N ALA A 600 -19.34 29.43 -2.04
CA ALA A 600 -18.62 28.62 -1.06
C ALA A 600 -18.94 27.13 -1.16
N TYR A 601 -17.93 26.32 -0.95
CA TYR A 601 -18.07 24.88 -0.70
C TYR A 601 -17.99 24.57 0.80
N VAL A 602 -18.83 23.64 1.27
CA VAL A 602 -18.72 23.00 2.58
C VAL A 602 -18.60 21.49 2.36
N VAL A 603 -17.45 20.91 2.68
CA VAL A 603 -17.13 19.51 2.39
C VAL A 603 -17.07 18.68 3.67
N LEU A 604 -17.72 17.52 3.64
CA LEU A 604 -17.82 16.57 4.74
C LEU A 604 -17.06 15.28 4.42
N PRO A 605 -16.39 14.62 5.40
CA PRO A 605 -15.73 13.35 5.18
C PRO A 605 -16.74 12.21 4.99
N LEU A 606 -16.32 11.17 4.23
CA LEU A 606 -17.02 9.89 4.21
C LEU A 606 -16.49 9.02 5.38
N VAL A 607 -17.39 8.44 6.18
CA VAL A 607 -17.02 7.46 7.23
C VAL A 607 -17.05 6.06 6.62
N GLN A 608 -15.92 5.38 6.57
CA GLN A 608 -15.75 4.10 5.86
C GLN A 608 -16.66 2.95 6.31
N GLU A 609 -17.34 3.05 7.46
CA GLU A 609 -18.12 1.95 8.01
C GLU A 609 -19.59 1.91 7.57
N SER A 610 -20.16 2.99 7.01
CA SER A 610 -21.55 2.98 6.52
C SER A 610 -21.87 4.18 5.61
N GLU A 611 -21.97 3.94 4.31
CA GLU A 611 -22.47 4.93 3.33
C GLU A 611 -23.86 5.54 3.68
N LYS A 612 -24.64 4.84 4.51
CA LYS A 612 -25.97 5.36 4.98
C LYS A 612 -25.80 6.43 6.07
N LEU A 613 -24.81 6.28 6.95
CA LEU A 613 -24.52 7.26 8.00
C LEU A 613 -23.94 8.55 7.41
N ASP A 614 -23.10 8.45 6.40
CA ASP A 614 -22.48 9.60 5.73
C ASP A 614 -23.50 10.48 5.02
N LEU A 615 -24.45 9.84 4.34
CA LEU A 615 -25.54 10.55 3.68
C LEU A 615 -26.41 11.29 4.70
N ARG A 616 -26.71 10.64 5.82
CA ARG A 616 -27.51 11.25 6.90
C ARG A 616 -26.79 12.47 7.50
N SER A 617 -25.49 12.35 7.74
CA SER A 617 -24.66 13.46 8.22
C SER A 617 -24.64 14.65 7.23
N ALA A 618 -24.51 14.38 5.92
CA ALA A 618 -24.51 15.45 4.91
C ALA A 618 -25.87 16.12 4.78
N VAL A 619 -26.96 15.37 4.89
CA VAL A 619 -28.34 15.93 4.89
C VAL A 619 -28.60 16.75 6.15
N GLU A 620 -28.20 16.25 7.32
CA GLU A 620 -28.34 16.96 8.60
C GLU A 620 -27.56 18.29 8.60
N VAL A 621 -26.32 18.28 8.12
CA VAL A 621 -25.53 19.52 8.00
C VAL A 621 -26.12 20.47 6.97
N HIS A 622 -26.61 19.97 5.84
CA HIS A 622 -27.30 20.80 4.85
C HIS A 622 -28.55 21.46 5.45
N GLU A 623 -29.36 20.69 6.18
CA GLU A 623 -30.58 21.21 6.86
C GLU A 623 -30.21 22.27 7.90
N GLN A 624 -29.19 22.00 8.73
CA GLN A 624 -28.70 22.97 9.71
C GLN A 624 -28.21 24.27 9.05
N LEU A 625 -27.42 24.12 7.98
CA LEU A 625 -26.87 25.29 7.29
C LEU A 625 -27.98 26.10 6.59
N SER A 626 -28.95 25.45 5.97
CA SER A 626 -30.01 26.14 5.24
C SER A 626 -31.07 26.77 6.14
N THR A 627 -31.36 26.17 7.33
CA THR A 627 -32.46 26.65 8.20
C THR A 627 -31.98 27.53 9.34
N VAL A 628 -30.79 27.27 9.88
CA VAL A 628 -30.29 27.95 11.09
C VAL A 628 -29.15 28.91 10.78
N VAL A 629 -28.15 28.44 10.01
CA VAL A 629 -26.91 29.25 9.79
C VAL A 629 -27.09 30.26 8.66
N PHE A 630 -27.63 29.84 7.52
CA PHE A 630 -27.80 30.66 6.31
C PHE A 630 -29.23 30.64 5.81
N PRO A 631 -30.23 31.07 6.61
CA PRO A 631 -31.63 31.06 6.18
C PRO A 631 -31.90 32.05 5.03
N ASP A 632 -31.01 32.99 4.82
CA ASP A 632 -31.03 34.03 3.81
C ASP A 632 -30.30 33.66 2.51
N LEU A 633 -29.55 32.53 2.49
CA LEU A 633 -28.75 32.09 1.36
C LEU A 633 -29.31 30.81 0.72
N SER A 634 -29.10 30.65 -0.58
CA SER A 634 -29.43 29.39 -1.26
C SER A 634 -28.33 28.34 -1.00
N VAL A 635 -28.67 27.31 -0.20
CA VAL A 635 -27.79 26.19 0.12
C VAL A 635 -28.18 24.97 -0.70
N GLY A 636 -27.27 24.40 -1.46
CA GLY A 636 -27.48 23.17 -2.23
C GLY A 636 -26.76 21.97 -1.63
N LEU A 637 -27.18 20.76 -2.01
CA LEU A 637 -26.60 19.50 -1.56
C LEU A 637 -26.11 18.65 -2.73
N LEU A 638 -24.86 18.13 -2.63
CA LEU A 638 -24.25 17.26 -3.62
C LEU A 638 -23.64 16.01 -2.96
N HIS A 639 -24.12 14.81 -3.28
CA HIS A 639 -23.61 13.56 -2.73
C HIS A 639 -23.60 12.41 -3.75
N GLY A 640 -22.90 11.33 -3.44
CA GLY A 640 -22.64 10.20 -4.33
C GLY A 640 -23.89 9.51 -4.89
N ARG A 641 -25.01 9.49 -4.13
CA ARG A 641 -26.24 8.77 -4.49
C ARG A 641 -27.22 9.56 -5.37
N LEU A 642 -26.96 10.82 -5.63
CA LEU A 642 -27.76 11.56 -6.60
C LEU A 642 -27.63 10.93 -7.98
N SER A 643 -28.70 10.94 -8.78
CA SER A 643 -28.64 10.57 -10.19
C SER A 643 -27.65 11.46 -10.95
N SER A 644 -27.14 11.02 -12.07
CA SER A 644 -26.23 11.82 -12.91
C SER A 644 -26.84 13.16 -13.30
N GLU A 645 -28.13 13.17 -13.60
CA GLU A 645 -28.89 14.38 -13.93
C GLU A 645 -29.02 15.34 -12.73
N ALA A 646 -29.35 14.82 -11.55
CA ALA A 646 -29.46 15.62 -10.33
C ALA A 646 -28.12 16.21 -9.91
N LYS A 647 -27.02 15.47 -10.09
CA LYS A 647 -25.65 15.97 -9.88
C LYS A 647 -25.33 17.12 -10.82
N GLN A 648 -25.66 16.97 -12.10
CA GLN A 648 -25.45 18.02 -13.12
C GLN A 648 -26.28 19.26 -12.79
N GLN A 649 -27.53 19.11 -12.42
CA GLN A 649 -28.42 20.23 -12.04
C GLN A 649 -27.88 20.98 -10.81
N ALA A 650 -27.43 20.25 -9.76
CA ALA A 650 -26.86 20.87 -8.56
C ALA A 650 -25.59 21.65 -8.89
N ILE A 651 -24.72 21.08 -9.72
CA ILE A 651 -23.47 21.71 -10.19
C ILE A 651 -23.78 22.92 -11.07
N ALA A 652 -24.72 22.83 -12.00
CA ALA A 652 -25.11 23.96 -12.87
C ALA A 652 -25.73 25.08 -12.05
N ALA A 653 -26.62 24.78 -11.09
CA ALA A 653 -27.21 25.78 -10.20
C ALA A 653 -26.15 26.51 -9.36
N PHE A 654 -25.11 25.79 -8.93
CA PHE A 654 -23.98 26.39 -8.22
C PHE A 654 -23.07 27.21 -9.17
N ALA A 655 -22.81 26.71 -10.36
CA ALA A 655 -22.03 27.42 -11.37
C ALA A 655 -22.70 28.72 -11.86
N ASP A 656 -24.03 28.74 -11.96
CA ASP A 656 -24.83 29.89 -12.38
C ASP A 656 -25.10 30.89 -11.23
N GLY A 657 -24.83 30.49 -9.96
CA GLY A 657 -25.07 31.35 -8.79
C GLY A 657 -26.48 31.28 -8.21
N ARG A 658 -27.35 30.43 -8.74
CA ARG A 658 -28.64 30.10 -8.12
C ARG A 658 -28.47 29.41 -6.76
N THR A 659 -27.40 28.67 -6.59
CA THR A 659 -26.92 28.10 -5.33
C THR A 659 -25.63 28.84 -4.94
N GLN A 660 -25.60 29.40 -3.73
CA GLN A 660 -24.50 30.23 -3.23
C GLN A 660 -23.53 29.41 -2.35
N VAL A 661 -24.08 28.48 -1.58
CA VAL A 661 -23.30 27.54 -0.74
C VAL A 661 -23.62 26.11 -1.16
N LEU A 662 -22.59 25.31 -1.48
CA LEU A 662 -22.76 23.92 -1.87
C LEU A 662 -22.18 22.99 -0.79
N VAL A 663 -23.09 22.30 -0.08
CA VAL A 663 -22.71 21.23 0.87
C VAL A 663 -22.45 19.96 0.08
N SER A 664 -21.29 19.35 0.28
CA SER A 664 -20.93 18.15 -0.47
C SER A 664 -20.15 17.14 0.36
N THR A 665 -20.26 15.87 -0.02
CA THR A 665 -19.28 14.85 0.36
C THR A 665 -18.07 14.91 -0.58
N THR A 666 -17.14 13.94 -0.49
CA THR A 666 -15.93 13.84 -1.34
C THR A 666 -16.19 13.82 -2.86
N VAL A 667 -17.43 13.81 -3.30
CA VAL A 667 -17.82 13.88 -4.73
C VAL A 667 -17.28 15.13 -5.43
N VAL A 668 -17.02 16.23 -4.69
CA VAL A 668 -16.40 17.45 -5.23
C VAL A 668 -14.93 17.24 -5.65
N GLU A 669 -14.25 16.17 -5.19
CA GLU A 669 -12.95 15.81 -5.74
C GLU A 669 -12.99 15.63 -7.27
N VAL A 670 -14.17 15.30 -7.82
CA VAL A 670 -14.35 15.00 -9.23
C VAL A 670 -14.71 16.27 -10.01
N GLY A 671 -13.70 17.05 -10.33
CA GLY A 671 -13.61 17.83 -11.56
C GLY A 671 -14.50 19.05 -11.80
N VAL A 672 -15.28 19.57 -10.85
CA VAL A 672 -16.11 20.77 -11.11
C VAL A 672 -15.30 22.06 -11.05
N ASP A 673 -15.31 22.79 -12.13
CA ASP A 673 -14.59 24.07 -12.29
C ASP A 673 -15.57 25.25 -12.17
N VAL A 674 -15.59 25.92 -11.02
CA VAL A 674 -16.43 27.12 -10.77
C VAL A 674 -15.53 28.29 -10.37
N PRO A 675 -15.19 29.19 -11.32
CA PRO A 675 -14.27 30.31 -11.07
C PRO A 675 -14.71 31.26 -9.95
N ALA A 676 -16.02 31.39 -9.73
CA ALA A 676 -16.58 32.25 -8.68
C ALA A 676 -16.61 31.58 -7.28
N ALA A 677 -16.13 30.35 -7.12
CA ALA A 677 -16.00 29.69 -5.82
C ALA A 677 -14.67 30.11 -5.16
N THR A 678 -14.76 30.94 -4.12
CA THR A 678 -13.61 31.51 -3.41
C THR A 678 -13.39 30.94 -2.02
N VAL A 679 -14.40 30.29 -1.43
CA VAL A 679 -14.30 29.72 -0.08
C VAL A 679 -14.50 28.21 -0.13
N MET A 680 -13.57 27.48 0.52
CA MET A 680 -13.65 26.06 0.79
C MET A 680 -13.60 25.83 2.29
N VAL A 681 -14.65 25.28 2.88
CA VAL A 681 -14.68 24.82 4.27
C VAL A 681 -14.69 23.33 4.29
N ILE A 682 -13.75 22.71 5.01
CA ILE A 682 -13.64 21.26 5.14
C ILE A 682 -13.87 20.88 6.61
N GLU A 683 -14.98 20.24 6.89
CA GLU A 683 -15.36 19.76 8.22
C GLU A 683 -14.59 18.47 8.54
N HIS A 684 -14.19 18.29 9.80
CA HIS A 684 -13.41 17.15 10.26
C HIS A 684 -12.19 16.87 9.37
N ALA A 685 -11.43 17.91 9.07
CA ALA A 685 -10.30 17.84 8.13
C ALA A 685 -9.25 16.80 8.53
N GLU A 686 -9.13 16.45 9.82
CA GLU A 686 -8.24 15.41 10.32
C GLU A 686 -8.55 14.00 9.79
N ARG A 687 -9.75 13.78 9.25
CA ARG A 687 -10.16 12.48 8.69
C ARG A 687 -9.76 12.30 7.23
N PHE A 688 -9.39 13.36 6.55
CA PHE A 688 -8.95 13.32 5.15
C PHE A 688 -7.46 13.01 5.03
N GLY A 689 -7.05 12.40 3.92
CA GLY A 689 -5.66 12.36 3.51
C GLY A 689 -5.16 13.72 3.05
N LEU A 690 -3.85 14.00 3.23
CA LEU A 690 -3.28 15.29 2.81
C LEU A 690 -3.44 15.53 1.30
N ALA A 691 -3.26 14.50 0.48
CA ALA A 691 -3.48 14.58 -0.97
C ALA A 691 -4.93 14.95 -1.32
N GLN A 692 -5.93 14.41 -0.59
CA GLN A 692 -7.35 14.76 -0.78
C GLN A 692 -7.63 16.20 -0.39
N LEU A 693 -7.11 16.65 0.76
CA LEU A 693 -7.25 18.04 1.20
C LEU A 693 -6.64 19.02 0.19
N HIS A 694 -5.48 18.67 -0.36
CA HIS A 694 -4.82 19.45 -1.40
C HIS A 694 -5.66 19.51 -2.69
N GLN A 695 -6.26 18.42 -3.12
CA GLN A 695 -7.16 18.39 -4.28
C GLN A 695 -8.42 19.23 -4.06
N LEU A 696 -9.02 19.15 -2.84
CA LEU A 696 -10.17 19.97 -2.46
C LEU A 696 -9.79 21.46 -2.44
N ARG A 697 -8.64 21.81 -1.83
CA ARG A 697 -8.10 23.18 -1.87
C ARG A 697 -7.96 23.71 -3.29
N GLY A 698 -7.52 22.89 -4.23
CA GLY A 698 -7.37 23.23 -5.64
C GLY A 698 -8.70 23.47 -6.39
N ARG A 699 -9.86 23.23 -5.76
CA ARG A 699 -11.19 23.53 -6.34
C ARG A 699 -11.59 25.00 -6.20
N VAL A 700 -10.95 25.75 -5.35
CA VAL A 700 -11.05 27.21 -5.25
C VAL A 700 -9.80 27.89 -5.78
N GLY A 701 -9.79 29.19 -5.97
CA GLY A 701 -8.65 29.93 -6.51
C GLY A 701 -8.47 29.77 -8.03
N ARG A 702 -9.55 29.59 -8.77
CA ARG A 702 -9.54 29.45 -10.23
C ARG A 702 -9.92 30.74 -10.95
N GLY A 703 -10.39 31.75 -10.22
CA GLY A 703 -10.67 33.09 -10.68
C GLY A 703 -9.59 34.08 -10.28
N ALA A 704 -9.81 35.38 -10.59
CA ALA A 704 -8.92 36.47 -10.21
C ALA A 704 -9.08 36.87 -8.71
N ALA A 705 -10.13 36.45 -8.05
CA ALA A 705 -10.42 36.77 -6.65
C ALA A 705 -9.55 35.96 -5.69
N ARG A 706 -9.19 36.53 -4.54
CA ARG A 706 -8.50 35.83 -3.46
C ARG A 706 -9.38 34.72 -2.93
N SER A 707 -8.81 33.59 -2.64
CA SER A 707 -9.56 32.40 -2.19
C SER A 707 -9.02 31.87 -0.88
N SER A 708 -9.92 31.29 -0.09
CA SER A 708 -9.62 30.77 1.25
C SER A 708 -10.04 29.30 1.39
N CYS A 709 -9.19 28.51 2.06
CA CYS A 709 -9.48 27.12 2.44
C CYS A 709 -9.40 27.00 3.96
N LEU A 710 -10.53 26.70 4.60
CA LEU A 710 -10.66 26.60 6.05
C LEU A 710 -10.80 25.13 6.46
N LEU A 711 -9.85 24.65 7.24
CA LEU A 711 -9.77 23.25 7.70
C LEU A 711 -10.25 23.18 9.15
N ILE A 712 -11.45 22.64 9.38
CA ILE A 712 -12.00 22.48 10.72
C ILE A 712 -11.45 21.20 11.33
N ASN A 713 -10.75 21.33 12.46
CA ASN A 713 -10.12 20.22 13.18
C ASN A 713 -10.78 20.03 14.54
N ASP A 714 -11.35 18.85 14.75
CA ASP A 714 -11.99 18.43 16.01
C ASP A 714 -11.08 17.53 16.86
N SER A 715 -9.95 17.07 16.31
CA SER A 715 -9.05 16.14 16.98
C SER A 715 -8.11 16.85 17.96
N SER A 716 -7.96 16.30 19.15
CA SER A 716 -6.92 16.67 20.12
C SER A 716 -5.55 16.03 19.84
N ASN A 717 -5.44 15.17 18.81
CA ASN A 717 -4.21 14.46 18.47
C ASN A 717 -3.19 15.41 17.82
N GLY A 718 -2.01 15.53 18.44
CA GLY A 718 -0.91 16.37 17.95
C GLY A 718 -0.45 16.03 16.52
N GLN A 719 -0.45 14.75 16.14
CA GLN A 719 -0.07 14.34 14.78
C GLN A 719 -1.08 14.82 13.73
N ALA A 720 -2.38 14.73 14.03
CA ALA A 720 -3.42 15.24 13.14
C ALA A 720 -3.25 16.74 12.90
N ARG A 721 -2.97 17.49 13.95
CA ARG A 721 -2.71 18.92 13.86
C ARG A 721 -1.47 19.25 13.03
N GLN A 722 -0.35 18.56 13.25
CA GLN A 722 0.88 18.75 12.47
C GLN A 722 0.67 18.51 10.97
N ARG A 723 -0.15 17.49 10.61
CA ARG A 723 -0.51 17.22 9.21
C ARG A 723 -1.29 18.39 8.59
N LEU A 724 -2.25 18.96 9.29
CA LEU A 724 -3.05 20.07 8.78
C LEU A 724 -2.24 21.37 8.69
N GLU A 725 -1.34 21.63 9.64
CA GLU A 725 -0.42 22.78 9.64
C GLU A 725 0.54 22.77 8.44
N LEU A 726 0.85 21.60 7.88
CA LEU A 726 1.62 21.52 6.65
C LEU A 726 0.88 22.16 5.47
N LEU A 727 -0.43 21.92 5.34
CA LEU A 727 -1.26 22.52 4.29
C LEU A 727 -1.42 24.03 4.46
N GLU A 728 -1.30 24.54 5.69
CA GLU A 728 -1.31 25.96 5.99
C GLU A 728 0.00 26.66 5.52
N ARG A 729 1.14 25.94 5.61
CA ARG A 729 2.47 26.47 5.28
C ARG A 729 2.86 26.28 3.83
N SER A 730 2.44 25.18 3.20
CA SER A 730 2.83 24.83 1.83
C SER A 730 1.65 24.81 0.87
N SER A 731 1.88 25.41 -0.31
CA SER A 731 0.99 25.30 -1.46
C SER A 731 1.50 24.28 -2.50
N ASP A 732 2.72 23.79 -2.36
CA ASP A 732 3.32 22.82 -3.28
C ASP A 732 2.74 21.42 -3.07
N GLY A 733 2.04 20.91 -4.09
CA GLY A 733 1.41 19.61 -4.07
C GLY A 733 2.40 18.44 -4.01
N PHE A 734 3.61 18.60 -4.56
CA PHE A 734 4.64 17.55 -4.50
C PHE A 734 5.22 17.45 -3.11
N GLU A 735 5.50 18.57 -2.43
CA GLU A 735 5.93 18.58 -1.03
C GLU A 735 4.88 17.95 -0.11
N ILE A 736 3.61 18.32 -0.31
CA ILE A 736 2.48 17.78 0.46
C ILE A 736 2.35 16.26 0.26
N ALA A 737 2.49 15.78 -0.97
CA ALA A 737 2.43 14.36 -1.27
C ALA A 737 3.60 13.57 -0.66
N GLU A 738 4.81 14.14 -0.67
CA GLU A 738 5.98 13.52 -0.03
C GLU A 738 5.80 13.42 1.49
N MET A 739 5.26 14.45 2.12
CA MET A 739 4.98 14.44 3.54
C MET A 739 3.81 13.49 3.89
N ASP A 740 2.76 13.42 3.05
CA ASP A 740 1.68 12.42 3.25
C ASP A 740 2.23 10.99 3.23
N LEU A 741 3.17 10.71 2.31
CA LEU A 741 3.88 9.44 2.25
C LEU A 741 4.67 9.14 3.54
N ARG A 742 5.35 10.14 4.08
CA ARG A 742 6.11 10.01 5.34
C ARG A 742 5.21 9.78 6.56
N PHE A 743 4.10 10.50 6.67
CA PHE A 743 3.17 10.39 7.82
C PHE A 743 2.39 9.07 7.84
N ARG A 744 1.99 8.55 6.67
CA ARG A 744 1.24 7.28 6.60
C ARG A 744 2.11 6.06 6.88
N GLY A 745 3.42 6.18 6.70
CA GLY A 745 4.34 5.06 6.77
C GLY A 745 4.18 4.06 5.61
N PRO A 746 5.13 3.10 5.49
CA PRO A 746 5.20 2.21 4.31
C PRO A 746 4.02 1.24 4.15
N GLY A 747 3.30 0.94 5.23
CA GLY A 747 2.25 -0.10 5.22
C GLY A 747 0.87 0.36 4.75
N GLN A 748 0.56 1.67 4.80
CA GLN A 748 -0.80 2.17 4.50
C GLN A 748 -0.95 2.82 3.12
N VAL A 749 0.15 3.28 2.52
CA VAL A 749 0.13 3.96 1.21
C VAL A 749 -0.06 2.97 0.06
N LEU A 750 0.45 1.79 0.26
CA LEU A 750 0.27 0.68 -0.64
C LEU A 750 -0.93 -0.13 -0.13
N GLY A 751 -2.12 0.31 -0.46
CA GLY A 751 -3.24 -0.63 -0.52
C GLY A 751 -2.76 -1.78 -1.41
N THR A 752 -2.05 -2.74 -0.82
CA THR A 752 -1.26 -3.81 -1.45
C THR A 752 -2.03 -4.64 -2.46
N ARG A 753 -3.33 -4.46 -2.51
CA ARG A 753 -4.25 -5.20 -3.37
C ARG A 753 -4.62 -4.52 -4.70
N GLN A 754 -4.32 -3.22 -4.89
CA GLN A 754 -4.73 -2.50 -6.12
C GLN A 754 -3.57 -2.09 -7.04
N SER A 755 -2.33 -2.02 -6.54
CA SER A 755 -1.23 -1.41 -7.29
C SER A 755 -0.34 -2.38 -8.07
N GLY A 756 -0.48 -3.71 -7.89
CA GLY A 756 0.36 -4.70 -8.59
C GLY A 756 1.85 -4.64 -8.24
N LEU A 757 2.22 -3.90 -7.19
CA LEU A 757 3.59 -3.86 -6.69
C LEU A 757 3.92 -5.12 -5.91
N PRO A 758 5.17 -5.59 -5.99
CA PRO A 758 5.65 -6.65 -5.10
C PRO A 758 5.63 -6.18 -3.65
N ASP A 759 5.28 -7.07 -2.73
CA ASP A 759 5.43 -6.83 -1.30
C ASP A 759 6.92 -6.58 -0.99
N LEU A 760 7.26 -5.34 -0.62
CA LEU A 760 8.58 -4.96 -0.14
C LEU A 760 8.70 -5.41 1.32
N ALA A 761 9.66 -6.27 1.60
CA ALA A 761 9.81 -6.85 2.94
C ALA A 761 10.57 -5.90 3.89
N LEU A 762 11.53 -5.12 3.37
CA LEU A 762 12.41 -4.24 4.13
C LEU A 762 12.44 -2.82 3.61
N ALA A 763 12.34 -2.64 2.30
CA ALA A 763 12.43 -1.33 1.65
C ALA A 763 11.16 -0.50 1.90
N SER A 764 11.36 0.80 2.13
CA SER A 764 10.29 1.78 2.29
C SER A 764 10.41 2.88 1.24
N LEU A 765 9.39 3.04 0.42
CA LEU A 765 9.35 4.10 -0.58
C LEU A 765 9.35 5.51 0.05
N ALA A 766 8.95 5.62 1.32
CA ALA A 766 8.92 6.88 2.05
C ALA A 766 10.29 7.32 2.57
N SER A 767 11.11 6.37 3.03
CA SER A 767 12.39 6.67 3.70
C SER A 767 13.61 6.33 2.85
N ASP A 768 13.49 5.41 1.88
CA ASP A 768 14.64 4.87 1.15
C ASP A 768 14.73 5.40 -0.31
N GLY A 769 14.17 6.61 -0.58
CA GLY A 769 14.09 7.19 -1.93
C GLY A 769 15.45 7.33 -2.63
N ALA A 770 16.50 7.74 -1.90
CA ALA A 770 17.84 7.84 -2.44
C ALA A 770 18.42 6.47 -2.89
N VAL A 771 18.13 5.42 -2.13
CA VAL A 771 18.55 4.05 -2.49
C VAL A 771 17.80 3.54 -3.71
N LEU A 772 16.52 3.90 -3.84
CA LEU A 772 15.71 3.58 -5.02
C LEU A 772 16.28 4.22 -6.29
N GLU A 773 16.69 5.49 -6.22
CA GLU A 773 17.25 6.20 -7.36
C GLU A 773 18.58 5.57 -7.81
N GLN A 774 19.46 5.25 -6.86
CA GLN A 774 20.69 4.50 -7.11
C GLN A 774 20.43 3.12 -7.75
N ALA A 775 19.47 2.37 -7.23
CA ALA A 775 19.08 1.07 -7.78
C ALA A 775 18.50 1.19 -9.20
N ARG A 776 17.78 2.25 -9.50
CA ARG A 776 17.27 2.55 -10.85
C ARG A 776 18.38 2.82 -11.84
N GLU A 777 19.34 3.69 -11.50
CA GLU A 777 20.49 3.99 -12.35
C GLU A 777 21.29 2.72 -12.70
N VAL A 778 21.53 1.89 -11.68
CA VAL A 778 22.22 0.60 -11.87
C VAL A 778 21.38 -0.36 -12.72
N ALA A 779 20.06 -0.44 -12.51
CA ALA A 779 19.18 -1.28 -13.33
C ALA A 779 19.18 -0.84 -14.80
N GLN A 780 19.17 0.47 -15.06
CA GLN A 780 19.25 1.03 -16.42
C GLN A 780 20.60 0.71 -17.07
N ALA A 781 21.70 0.87 -16.37
CA ALA A 781 23.05 0.54 -16.87
C ALA A 781 23.16 -0.96 -17.20
N ILE A 782 22.69 -1.83 -16.30
CA ILE A 782 22.71 -3.29 -16.52
C ILE A 782 21.83 -3.65 -17.73
N THR A 783 20.60 -3.12 -17.81
CA THR A 783 19.67 -3.45 -18.90
C THR A 783 20.13 -2.88 -20.25
N ALA A 784 20.87 -1.79 -20.27
CA ALA A 784 21.48 -1.25 -21.48
C ALA A 784 22.61 -2.15 -22.01
N ALA A 785 23.45 -2.68 -21.09
CA ALA A 785 24.58 -3.53 -21.43
C ALA A 785 24.18 -5.00 -21.68
N ASP A 786 23.22 -5.53 -20.90
CA ASP A 786 22.76 -6.93 -20.92
C ASP A 786 21.23 -7.00 -20.81
N PRO A 787 20.52 -6.69 -21.89
CA PRO A 787 19.06 -6.54 -21.89
C PRO A 787 18.28 -7.77 -21.43
N ASP A 788 18.80 -8.97 -21.68
CA ASP A 788 18.15 -10.24 -21.34
C ASP A 788 18.75 -10.89 -20.06
N LEU A 789 19.65 -10.17 -19.39
CA LEU A 789 20.36 -10.63 -18.19
C LEU A 789 21.11 -11.96 -18.41
N SER A 790 21.57 -12.23 -19.64
CA SER A 790 22.27 -13.46 -20.02
C SER A 790 23.63 -13.59 -19.34
N GLN A 791 24.32 -12.46 -19.15
CA GLN A 791 25.57 -12.35 -18.42
C GLN A 791 25.37 -12.26 -16.89
N HIS A 792 24.19 -11.76 -16.46
CA HIS A 792 23.83 -11.56 -15.06
C HIS A 792 22.85 -12.65 -14.54
N ARG A 793 23.22 -13.93 -14.73
CA ARG A 793 22.34 -15.10 -14.46
C ARG A 793 21.75 -15.11 -13.03
N GLN A 794 22.49 -14.63 -12.04
CA GLN A 794 22.01 -14.61 -10.66
C GLN A 794 20.94 -13.52 -10.44
N LEU A 795 21.07 -12.34 -11.08
CA LEU A 795 20.04 -11.33 -11.09
C LEU A 795 18.79 -11.81 -11.84
N ALA A 796 18.97 -12.50 -12.96
CA ALA A 796 17.86 -13.14 -13.69
C ALA A 796 17.11 -14.17 -12.82
N ALA A 797 17.84 -15.00 -12.07
CA ALA A 797 17.24 -15.95 -11.13
C ALA A 797 16.47 -15.27 -9.99
N MET A 798 16.99 -14.16 -9.45
CA MET A 798 16.28 -13.36 -8.43
C MET A 798 14.97 -12.77 -8.97
N LEU A 799 15.02 -12.22 -10.18
CA LEU A 799 13.84 -11.65 -10.84
C LEU A 799 12.76 -12.72 -11.12
N LEU A 800 13.16 -13.90 -11.58
CA LEU A 800 12.25 -15.03 -11.78
C LEU A 800 11.65 -15.53 -10.47
N ALA A 801 12.42 -15.60 -9.39
CA ALA A 801 11.94 -15.98 -8.07
C ALA A 801 10.90 -14.98 -7.53
N GLN A 802 11.12 -13.68 -7.74
CA GLN A 802 10.16 -12.64 -7.37
C GLN A 802 8.84 -12.77 -8.17
N ARG A 803 8.92 -12.98 -9.49
CA ARG A 803 7.73 -13.18 -10.34
C ARG A 803 6.92 -14.41 -9.91
N ARG A 804 7.56 -15.53 -9.56
CA ARG A 804 6.89 -16.72 -9.05
C ARG A 804 6.12 -16.45 -7.77
N ARG A 805 6.73 -15.74 -6.79
CA ARG A 805 6.06 -15.35 -5.54
C ARG A 805 4.81 -14.49 -5.81
N GLN A 806 4.89 -13.54 -6.75
CA GLN A 806 3.75 -12.70 -7.15
C GLN A 806 2.61 -13.52 -7.76
N CYS A 807 2.94 -14.46 -8.65
CA CYS A 807 1.93 -15.37 -9.24
C CYS A 807 1.28 -16.26 -8.19
N GLU A 808 2.07 -16.82 -7.26
CA GLU A 808 1.56 -17.65 -6.16
C GLU A 808 0.65 -16.86 -5.21
N ALA A 809 1.03 -15.64 -4.86
CA ALA A 809 0.20 -14.74 -4.05
C ALA A 809 -1.11 -14.37 -4.77
N ALA A 810 -1.07 -14.11 -6.08
CA ALA A 810 -2.25 -13.83 -6.88
C ALA A 810 -3.21 -15.03 -7.00
N VAL A 811 -2.67 -16.25 -7.06
CA VAL A 811 -3.47 -17.50 -7.11
C VAL A 811 -4.09 -17.81 -5.75
N GLN A 812 -3.47 -17.45 -4.64
CA GLN A 812 -4.05 -17.63 -3.30
C GLN A 812 -5.17 -16.64 -3.00
N LEU A 813 -5.25 -15.52 -3.74
CA LEU A 813 -6.24 -14.45 -3.56
C LEU A 813 -7.47 -14.61 -4.47
N ASN A 814 -7.41 -15.47 -5.51
CA ASN A 814 -8.52 -15.86 -6.36
C ASN A 814 -9.07 -17.24 -5.93
#